data_e727ddb65e9dbede37a45a55b517c81e
#
_entry.id   e727ddb65e9dbede37a45a55b517c81e
#
_cell.length_a   1.000
_cell.length_b   1.000
_cell.length_c   1.000
_cell.angle_alpha   90.00
_cell.angle_beta   90.00
_cell.angle_gamma   90.00
#
_symmetry.space_group_name_H-M   'P 1'
#
loop_
_entity.id
_entity.type
_entity.pdbx_description
1 polymer ?
#
loop_
_entity_poly.entity_id
_entity_poly.type
_entity_poly.pdbx_seq_one_letter_code
_entity_poly.pdbx_strand_id
1 'polypeptide(L)'
;WNGDYPYEHCTAVDGALTAGGGMEYPNITVIGSVESARSLETVIVHEVGHNWFYGILGSNEREFPWMDEGINSFNEYRYIKTKYPSKFIASDSIVNSALGKLVGLNEYKHREENYLLYLLNASEGLDQACGLHSCKHTPLNYGIMVYTKTALAFEYLQAYLGEEVLDRAMHNYFETWKFKHPQPKDLQASLEKSTTKNLDWFFKELINTNKKIDYSIAKVTSFKDYVEIEIKNKGNIKSPISISAFKDSSIYTTKWIEGFSKTKTLKIEGTGLTKFVLDEKHCIPEINRQNNFYNTQSIFPKIEPLDIDPLWSLEQASKTQVFLSPYLNFNFADKIILGLSIHNKQLIRKPFSYSITPAYSTGQNELIGLASLRYSYLPYSNIFRLIELSSSVEQFNYNASKMYTKVAGKLKINFAKNPGNAPNNHQLTLRVNSITKDESSDYIVSDLTHSYKYKHTLKTVELNTKLQFSKEFTKLSLENVYRYKTKKRGNYQLRLFGGVFLNETKNNDFHFGLVQQKDYLFEYGILDRAGRDNVLSNQITTTDGGFVLGNQYMANNYLLSANLQVPLLKPIKGYLNIANINTNGKNSSHWDSGLILALIPKRIEIYFPVYLPENANTEHYESNIRFLLNVNIQNIVDEIRANF
;
A
#
# COMPACT_ATOMS: atom_id res chain seq x y z
N TRP A 1 33.76 15.97 2.23
CA TRP A 1 32.41 16.46 2.09
C TRP A 1 32.01 17.41 3.23
N ASN A 2 32.28 17.06 4.51
CA ASN A 2 31.79 17.82 5.65
C ASN A 2 32.91 18.49 6.46
N GLY A 3 33.98 17.79 6.81
CA GLY A 3 35.12 18.28 7.58
C GLY A 3 36.03 17.14 8.05
N ASP A 4 37.19 17.48 8.57
CA ASP A 4 38.16 16.49 9.01
C ASP A 4 37.71 15.83 10.33
N TYR A 5 38.02 14.55 10.49
CA TYR A 5 37.80 13.81 11.72
C TYR A 5 38.85 14.27 12.78
N PRO A 6 38.41 14.82 13.92
CA PRO A 6 39.37 15.48 14.84
C PRO A 6 39.99 14.55 15.89
N TYR A 7 39.58 13.27 15.92
CA TYR A 7 40.05 12.31 16.93
C TYR A 7 41.06 11.33 16.34
N GLU A 8 41.85 10.70 17.18
CA GLU A 8 42.92 9.79 16.77
C GLU A 8 42.42 8.43 16.30
N HIS A 9 41.24 8.00 16.78
CA HIS A 9 40.66 6.69 16.41
C HIS A 9 39.14 6.72 16.33
N CYS A 10 38.60 5.76 15.59
CA CYS A 10 37.20 5.39 15.58
C CYS A 10 37.11 3.87 15.56
N THR A 11 36.30 3.28 16.41
CA THR A 11 36.19 1.83 16.59
C THR A 11 34.76 1.37 16.30
N ALA A 12 34.61 0.37 15.45
CA ALA A 12 33.35 -0.36 15.26
C ALA A 12 33.45 -1.71 15.99
N VAL A 13 32.50 -1.99 16.89
CA VAL A 13 32.49 -3.20 17.74
C VAL A 13 31.28 -4.03 17.45
N ASP A 14 31.45 -5.34 17.23
CA ASP A 14 30.35 -6.29 17.16
C ASP A 14 29.69 -6.43 18.53
N GLY A 15 28.37 -6.28 18.58
CA GLY A 15 27.59 -6.35 19.82
C GLY A 15 26.13 -6.70 19.63
N ALA A 16 25.53 -7.27 20.67
CA ALA A 16 24.12 -7.63 20.66
C ALA A 16 23.25 -6.39 20.90
N LEU A 17 22.55 -5.92 19.88
CA LEU A 17 21.57 -4.84 19.96
C LEU A 17 20.14 -5.38 19.86
N THR A 18 19.29 -4.97 20.79
CA THR A 18 17.88 -5.40 20.83
C THR A 18 17.07 -4.81 19.65
N ALA A 19 17.46 -3.63 19.18
CA ALA A 19 16.81 -2.92 18.08
C ALA A 19 17.33 -3.35 16.69
N GLY A 20 18.47 -4.06 16.61
CA GLY A 20 19.17 -4.32 15.36
C GLY A 20 19.92 -3.07 14.85
N GLY A 21 20.55 -3.18 13.67
CA GLY A 21 21.32 -2.05 13.09
C GLY A 21 22.60 -1.75 13.87
N GLY A 22 22.80 -0.50 14.22
CA GLY A 22 23.94 -0.03 15.01
C GLY A 22 23.53 0.89 16.15
N MET A 23 24.56 1.40 16.86
CA MET A 23 24.41 2.40 17.90
C MET A 23 25.65 3.30 17.90
N GLU A 24 25.43 4.57 17.70
CA GLU A 24 26.39 5.60 17.34
C GLU A 24 27.15 6.22 18.51
N TYR A 25 27.57 5.44 19.51
CA TYR A 25 28.37 6.01 20.59
C TYR A 25 29.64 6.70 20.05
N PRO A 26 29.95 7.93 20.53
CA PRO A 26 31.09 8.68 20.02
C PRO A 26 32.41 7.89 20.09
N ASN A 27 33.13 7.83 18.98
CA ASN A 27 34.42 7.14 18.79
C ASN A 27 34.41 5.61 18.96
N ILE A 28 33.29 5.01 19.44
CA ILE A 28 33.10 3.57 19.56
C ILE A 28 31.66 3.22 19.20
N THR A 29 31.43 2.83 17.96
CA THR A 29 30.11 2.45 17.52
C THR A 29 29.87 0.95 17.68
N VAL A 30 28.67 0.56 18.09
CA VAL A 30 28.28 -0.84 18.25
C VAL A 30 27.47 -1.29 17.04
N ILE A 31 27.89 -2.38 16.41
CA ILE A 31 27.26 -2.95 15.24
C ILE A 31 26.55 -4.23 15.62
N GLY A 32 25.24 -4.31 15.36
CA GLY A 32 24.46 -5.51 15.56
C GLY A 32 24.67 -6.56 14.47
N SER A 33 24.13 -7.74 14.68
CA SER A 33 24.19 -8.82 13.67
C SER A 33 23.45 -8.41 12.39
N VAL A 34 24.11 -8.57 11.25
CA VAL A 34 23.59 -8.26 9.90
C VAL A 34 23.78 -9.45 8.95
N GLU A 35 22.94 -9.51 7.92
CA GLU A 35 22.83 -10.71 7.07
C GLU A 35 23.93 -10.82 6.01
N SER A 36 24.61 -9.74 5.64
CA SER A 36 25.59 -9.74 4.57
C SER A 36 26.76 -8.81 4.84
N ALA A 37 27.92 -9.06 4.22
CA ALA A 37 29.10 -8.21 4.30
C ALA A 37 28.81 -6.78 3.84
N ARG A 38 27.96 -6.61 2.81
CA ARG A 38 27.57 -5.28 2.32
C ARG A 38 26.67 -4.54 3.31
N SER A 39 25.69 -5.25 3.90
CA SER A 39 24.88 -4.65 4.97
C SER A 39 25.74 -4.26 6.16
N LEU A 40 26.74 -5.08 6.51
CA LEU A 40 27.70 -4.75 7.56
C LEU A 40 28.48 -3.48 7.25
N GLU A 41 29.00 -3.37 6.03
CA GLU A 41 29.70 -2.16 5.60
C GLU A 41 28.80 -0.93 5.64
N THR A 42 27.55 -1.04 5.15
CA THR A 42 26.60 0.06 5.16
C THR A 42 26.30 0.54 6.57
N VAL A 43 26.03 -0.40 7.51
CA VAL A 43 25.79 -0.05 8.91
C VAL A 43 27.04 0.59 9.54
N ILE A 44 28.25 0.04 9.30
CA ILE A 44 29.49 0.64 9.81
C ILE A 44 29.65 2.08 9.30
N VAL A 45 29.43 2.33 8.00
CA VAL A 45 29.52 3.67 7.40
C VAL A 45 28.53 4.62 8.04
N HIS A 46 27.30 4.16 8.25
CA HIS A 46 26.24 4.94 8.90
C HIS A 46 26.66 5.32 10.33
N GLU A 47 27.00 4.34 11.16
CA GLU A 47 27.34 4.56 12.56
C GLU A 47 28.63 5.38 12.75
N VAL A 48 29.60 5.19 11.88
CA VAL A 48 30.82 6.03 11.88
C VAL A 48 30.49 7.47 11.47
N GLY A 49 29.57 7.67 10.53
CA GLY A 49 29.12 9.00 10.09
C GLY A 49 28.50 9.84 11.20
N HIS A 50 27.87 9.21 12.18
CA HIS A 50 27.34 9.87 13.37
C HIS A 50 28.41 10.52 14.26
N ASN A 51 29.69 10.23 14.10
CA ASN A 51 30.73 11.03 14.78
C ASN A 51 30.73 12.48 14.30
N TRP A 52 30.32 12.75 13.03
CA TRP A 52 30.12 14.12 12.54
C TRP A 52 28.73 14.64 12.92
N PHE A 53 27.66 13.88 12.54
CA PHE A 53 26.26 14.24 12.77
C PHE A 53 25.75 13.55 14.02
N TYR A 54 25.57 14.24 15.11
CA TYR A 54 25.30 13.83 16.45
C TYR A 54 26.52 14.03 17.38
N GLY A 55 27.69 13.39 17.11
CA GLY A 55 28.85 13.44 17.99
C GLY A 55 29.51 14.84 18.04
N ILE A 56 29.85 15.41 16.88
CA ILE A 56 30.53 16.71 16.77
C ILE A 56 29.53 17.85 16.54
N LEU A 57 28.59 17.66 15.63
CA LEU A 57 27.46 18.57 15.39
C LEU A 57 26.29 18.12 16.26
N GLY A 58 26.28 18.51 17.54
CA GLY A 58 25.34 18.03 18.56
C GLY A 58 23.92 18.58 18.39
N SER A 59 23.25 18.28 17.28
CA SER A 59 21.85 18.61 17.07
C SER A 59 20.92 17.87 18.04
N ASN A 60 19.71 18.40 18.26
CA ASN A 60 18.75 17.74 19.13
C ASN A 60 18.03 16.61 18.38
N GLU A 61 18.50 15.37 18.53
CA GLU A 61 17.98 14.17 17.90
C GLU A 61 16.50 13.87 18.19
N ARG A 62 15.97 14.36 19.31
CA ARG A 62 14.57 14.16 19.69
C ARG A 62 13.65 15.15 19.03
N GLU A 63 14.06 16.41 18.97
CA GLU A 63 13.29 17.48 18.33
C GLU A 63 13.43 17.44 16.81
N PHE A 64 14.63 17.15 16.29
CA PHE A 64 14.99 17.24 14.89
C PHE A 64 15.77 16.01 14.41
N PRO A 65 15.23 14.79 14.52
CA PRO A 65 15.96 13.55 14.21
C PRO A 65 16.49 13.51 12.76
N TRP A 66 15.90 14.25 11.86
CA TRP A 66 16.34 14.35 10.47
C TRP A 66 17.70 15.05 10.30
N MET A 67 18.11 15.91 11.24
CA MET A 67 19.42 16.58 11.20
C MET A 67 20.57 15.64 11.53
N ASP A 68 20.29 14.66 12.33
CA ASP A 68 21.18 13.59 12.71
C ASP A 68 21.10 12.46 11.69
N GLU A 69 20.10 11.64 11.76
CA GLU A 69 19.89 10.43 10.95
C GLU A 69 19.78 10.70 9.45
N GLY A 70 19.03 11.75 9.09
CA GLY A 70 18.73 12.02 7.69
C GLY A 70 19.92 12.59 6.91
N ILE A 71 20.71 13.48 7.51
CA ILE A 71 21.92 14.02 6.88
C ILE A 71 23.00 12.94 6.84
N ASN A 72 23.10 12.14 7.90
CA ASN A 72 24.01 11.00 7.93
C ASN A 72 23.65 9.97 6.85
N SER A 73 22.39 9.61 6.71
CA SER A 73 21.90 8.72 5.63
C SER A 73 22.19 9.28 4.23
N PHE A 74 22.17 10.61 4.03
CA PHE A 74 22.57 11.20 2.75
C PHE A 74 24.08 10.98 2.47
N ASN A 75 24.93 11.08 3.48
CA ASN A 75 26.37 10.84 3.31
C ASN A 75 26.68 9.35 3.12
N GLU A 76 26.02 8.46 3.87
CA GLU A 76 26.04 7.02 3.62
C GLU A 76 25.67 6.72 2.16
N TYR A 77 24.62 7.33 1.68
CA TYR A 77 24.15 7.18 0.31
C TYR A 77 25.19 7.63 -0.73
N ARG A 78 25.87 8.77 -0.49
CA ARG A 78 26.98 9.25 -1.35
C ARG A 78 28.15 8.25 -1.34
N TYR A 79 28.47 7.68 -0.17
CA TYR A 79 29.50 6.64 -0.06
C TYR A 79 29.15 5.41 -0.91
N ILE A 80 27.95 4.87 -0.75
CA ILE A 80 27.49 3.68 -1.48
C ILE A 80 27.50 3.95 -3.00
N LYS A 81 27.01 5.11 -3.43
CA LYS A 81 27.01 5.52 -4.84
C LYS A 81 28.43 5.63 -5.42
N THR A 82 29.38 6.10 -4.65
CA THR A 82 30.78 6.26 -5.08
C THR A 82 31.48 4.91 -5.17
N LYS A 83 31.31 4.06 -4.15
CA LYS A 83 31.99 2.77 -4.08
C LYS A 83 31.33 1.68 -4.94
N TYR A 84 30.01 1.74 -5.07
CA TYR A 84 29.19 0.72 -5.74
C TYR A 84 28.22 1.32 -6.77
N PRO A 85 28.69 2.00 -7.83
CA PRO A 85 27.83 2.78 -8.72
C PRO A 85 26.81 1.96 -9.51
N SER A 86 27.04 0.64 -9.64
CA SER A 86 26.20 -0.27 -10.44
C SER A 86 25.55 -1.40 -9.63
N LYS A 87 25.68 -1.40 -8.27
CA LYS A 87 25.20 -2.52 -7.44
C LYS A 87 23.93 -2.19 -6.66
N PHE A 88 23.14 -3.23 -6.40
CA PHE A 88 21.87 -3.24 -5.67
C PHE A 88 22.09 -3.61 -4.19
N ILE A 89 21.15 -3.22 -3.30
CA ILE A 89 21.26 -3.51 -1.86
C ILE A 89 20.82 -4.93 -1.53
N ALA A 90 19.77 -5.44 -2.19
CA ALA A 90 19.35 -6.82 -1.97
C ALA A 90 20.52 -7.78 -2.19
N SER A 91 20.58 -8.88 -1.43
CA SER A 91 21.66 -9.85 -1.56
C SER A 91 21.80 -10.28 -3.02
N ASP A 92 23.04 -10.38 -3.49
CA ASP A 92 23.33 -10.80 -4.87
C ASP A 92 22.62 -12.12 -5.24
N SER A 93 22.36 -13.00 -4.27
CA SER A 93 21.62 -14.25 -4.46
C SER A 93 20.14 -14.03 -4.80
N ILE A 94 19.47 -13.08 -4.15
CA ILE A 94 18.06 -12.75 -4.44
C ILE A 94 17.95 -11.99 -5.77
N VAL A 95 18.78 -10.97 -5.96
CA VAL A 95 18.78 -10.14 -7.18
C VAL A 95 19.08 -10.97 -8.43
N ASN A 96 20.05 -11.88 -8.35
CA ASN A 96 20.46 -12.72 -9.48
C ASN A 96 19.65 -14.01 -9.61
N SER A 97 18.71 -14.28 -8.69
CA SER A 97 17.78 -15.41 -8.83
C SER A 97 16.91 -15.24 -10.08
N ALA A 98 16.38 -16.35 -10.59
CA ALA A 98 15.44 -16.32 -11.71
C ALA A 98 14.23 -15.42 -11.41
N LEU A 99 13.70 -15.47 -10.19
CA LEU A 99 12.59 -14.63 -9.74
C LEU A 99 13.03 -13.17 -9.63
N GLY A 100 14.20 -12.86 -9.06
CA GLY A 100 14.72 -11.50 -8.95
C GLY A 100 14.88 -10.82 -10.31
N LYS A 101 15.42 -11.54 -11.29
CA LYS A 101 15.52 -11.06 -12.68
C LYS A 101 14.15 -10.87 -13.33
N LEU A 102 13.22 -11.81 -13.10
CA LEU A 102 11.87 -11.76 -13.65
C LEU A 102 11.08 -10.55 -13.17
N VAL A 103 11.27 -10.13 -11.90
CA VAL A 103 10.59 -8.96 -11.32
C VAL A 103 11.42 -7.67 -11.41
N GLY A 104 12.54 -7.69 -12.14
CA GLY A 104 13.36 -6.51 -12.41
C GLY A 104 14.20 -6.03 -11.22
N LEU A 105 14.41 -6.84 -10.17
CA LEU A 105 15.23 -6.45 -9.02
C LEU A 105 16.68 -6.14 -9.41
N ASN A 106 17.18 -6.76 -10.46
CA ASN A 106 18.53 -6.55 -10.97
C ASN A 106 18.74 -5.17 -11.64
N GLU A 107 17.68 -4.42 -11.91
CA GLU A 107 17.72 -3.09 -12.50
C GLU A 107 17.67 -1.97 -11.43
N TYR A 108 17.37 -2.31 -10.18
CA TYR A 108 17.22 -1.36 -9.09
C TYR A 108 18.54 -1.06 -8.40
N LYS A 109 18.90 0.20 -8.34
CA LYS A 109 20.01 0.71 -7.54
C LYS A 109 19.54 1.08 -6.13
N HIS A 110 20.48 1.27 -5.23
CA HIS A 110 20.18 1.68 -3.84
C HIS A 110 19.24 2.88 -3.73
N ARG A 111 19.43 3.83 -4.62
CA ARG A 111 18.59 5.03 -4.66
C ARG A 111 17.13 4.74 -5.01
N GLU A 112 16.89 3.90 -5.99
CA GLU A 112 15.54 3.51 -6.41
C GLU A 112 14.83 2.76 -5.29
N GLU A 113 15.54 1.96 -4.51
CA GLU A 113 14.99 1.29 -3.33
C GLU A 113 14.50 2.31 -2.29
N ASN A 114 15.33 3.30 -1.95
CA ASN A 114 14.95 4.37 -1.03
C ASN A 114 13.75 5.17 -1.56
N TYR A 115 13.72 5.47 -2.85
CA TYR A 115 12.60 6.15 -3.47
C TYR A 115 11.32 5.30 -3.45
N LEU A 116 11.43 3.99 -3.69
CA LEU A 116 10.33 3.04 -3.60
C LEU A 116 9.73 2.99 -2.19
N LEU A 117 10.57 2.91 -1.15
CA LEU A 117 10.14 2.94 0.25
C LEU A 117 9.39 4.25 0.60
N TYR A 118 9.89 5.39 0.14
CA TYR A 118 9.18 6.66 0.28
C TYR A 118 7.81 6.62 -0.41
N LEU A 119 7.76 6.15 -1.67
CA LEU A 119 6.52 6.11 -2.45
C LEU A 119 5.47 5.16 -1.88
N LEU A 120 5.87 4.01 -1.33
CA LEU A 120 4.94 3.06 -0.69
C LEU A 120 4.07 3.75 0.36
N ASN A 121 4.66 4.63 1.14
CA ASN A 121 3.97 5.34 2.21
C ASN A 121 3.27 6.62 1.70
N ALA A 122 3.95 7.40 0.87
CA ALA A 122 3.47 8.67 0.36
C ALA A 122 2.28 8.52 -0.62
N SER A 123 2.28 7.48 -1.48
CA SER A 123 1.18 7.22 -2.42
C SER A 123 -0.11 6.75 -1.74
N GLU A 124 -0.02 6.29 -0.49
CA GLU A 124 -1.16 5.97 0.36
C GLU A 124 -1.61 7.17 1.22
N GLY A 125 -0.87 8.30 1.18
CA GLY A 125 -1.10 9.46 2.04
C GLY A 125 -0.87 9.16 3.53
N LEU A 126 0.06 8.25 3.84
CA LEU A 126 0.38 7.80 5.20
C LEU A 126 1.68 8.39 5.73
N ASP A 127 2.43 9.09 4.90
CA ASP A 127 3.68 9.72 5.27
C ASP A 127 3.49 10.92 6.20
N GLN A 128 4.50 11.16 7.02
CA GLN A 128 4.57 12.26 7.97
C GLN A 128 5.67 13.26 7.53
N ALA A 129 5.69 14.45 8.14
CA ALA A 129 6.78 15.40 7.92
C ALA A 129 8.09 14.88 8.54
N CYS A 130 9.23 15.06 7.86
CA CYS A 130 10.54 14.67 8.38
C CYS A 130 10.90 15.44 9.65
N GLY A 131 10.51 16.72 9.73
CA GLY A 131 10.80 17.62 10.85
C GLY A 131 9.94 17.44 12.08
N LEU A 132 9.18 16.35 12.22
CA LEU A 132 8.44 16.07 13.45
C LEU A 132 9.38 15.60 14.56
N HIS A 133 9.00 15.91 15.81
CA HIS A 133 9.61 15.32 16.99
C HIS A 133 9.58 13.78 16.93
N SER A 134 10.68 13.11 17.31
CA SER A 134 10.85 11.67 17.17
C SER A 134 9.68 10.84 17.69
N CYS A 135 9.12 11.17 18.88
CA CYS A 135 7.99 10.44 19.48
C CYS A 135 6.63 10.62 18.75
N LYS A 136 6.54 11.57 17.81
CA LYS A 136 5.31 11.78 17.00
C LYS A 136 5.29 10.96 15.73
N HIS A 137 6.41 10.38 15.34
CA HIS A 137 6.45 9.46 14.22
C HIS A 137 5.83 8.11 14.56
N THR A 138 5.16 7.48 13.60
CA THR A 138 4.95 6.03 13.67
C THR A 138 6.29 5.33 13.42
N PRO A 139 6.52 4.10 13.93
CA PRO A 139 7.81 3.41 13.71
C PRO A 139 8.20 3.32 12.23
N LEU A 140 7.25 3.04 11.34
CA LEU A 140 7.49 2.99 9.90
C LEU A 140 7.87 4.36 9.34
N ASN A 141 7.17 5.43 9.74
CA ASN A 141 7.49 6.78 9.29
C ASN A 141 8.81 7.29 9.86
N TYR A 142 9.21 6.87 11.06
CA TYR A 142 10.53 7.21 11.58
C TYR A 142 11.61 6.71 10.60
N GLY A 143 11.64 5.42 10.29
CA GLY A 143 12.61 4.86 9.35
C GLY A 143 12.53 5.49 7.94
N ILE A 144 11.32 5.65 7.38
CA ILE A 144 11.18 6.14 6.01
C ILE A 144 11.36 7.66 5.91
N MET A 145 10.75 8.45 6.81
CA MET A 145 10.76 9.91 6.65
C MET A 145 12.05 10.55 7.16
N VAL A 146 12.54 10.09 8.31
CA VAL A 146 13.72 10.68 8.94
C VAL A 146 14.99 10.29 8.17
N TYR A 147 15.15 9.01 7.85
CA TYR A 147 16.32 8.51 7.11
C TYR A 147 16.15 8.70 5.60
N THR A 148 15.25 7.93 5.00
CA THR A 148 15.15 7.77 3.55
C THR A 148 14.70 9.03 2.82
N LYS A 149 13.55 9.63 3.21
CA LYS A 149 13.05 10.84 2.55
C LYS A 149 13.98 12.03 2.73
N THR A 150 14.61 12.15 3.91
CA THR A 150 15.59 13.22 4.15
C THR A 150 16.82 13.06 3.29
N ALA A 151 17.37 11.83 3.16
CA ALA A 151 18.49 11.57 2.24
C ALA A 151 18.14 11.92 0.79
N LEU A 152 16.96 11.54 0.30
CA LEU A 152 16.46 11.93 -1.02
C LEU A 152 16.28 13.44 -1.17
N ALA A 153 15.84 14.13 -0.13
CA ALA A 153 15.71 15.58 -0.12
C ALA A 153 17.06 16.28 -0.24
N PHE A 154 18.09 15.80 0.45
CA PHE A 154 19.46 16.33 0.33
C PHE A 154 20.10 16.00 -1.03
N GLU A 155 19.84 14.83 -1.61
CA GLU A 155 20.23 14.52 -2.99
C GLU A 155 19.61 15.51 -3.98
N TYR A 156 18.32 15.81 -3.79
CA TYR A 156 17.66 16.83 -4.59
C TYR A 156 18.28 18.21 -4.41
N LEU A 157 18.58 18.60 -3.17
CA LEU A 157 19.24 19.87 -2.88
C LEU A 157 20.61 19.93 -3.55
N GLN A 158 21.40 18.84 -3.49
CA GLN A 158 22.70 18.71 -4.17
C GLN A 158 22.56 18.87 -5.70
N ALA A 159 21.56 18.22 -6.30
CA ALA A 159 21.33 18.31 -7.73
C ALA A 159 20.94 19.73 -8.19
N TYR A 160 20.20 20.47 -7.33
CA TYR A 160 19.78 21.84 -7.62
C TYR A 160 20.90 22.86 -7.40
N LEU A 161 21.67 22.76 -6.33
CA LEU A 161 22.75 23.71 -6.00
C LEU A 161 24.06 23.42 -6.74
N GLY A 162 24.29 22.16 -7.08
CA GLY A 162 25.58 21.62 -7.51
C GLY A 162 26.37 21.04 -6.33
N GLU A 163 27.11 19.97 -6.59
CA GLU A 163 27.85 19.21 -5.58
C GLU A 163 28.90 20.08 -4.85
N GLU A 164 29.72 20.82 -5.60
CA GLU A 164 30.77 21.68 -5.04
C GLU A 164 30.19 22.78 -4.12
N VAL A 165 29.04 23.33 -4.48
CA VAL A 165 28.36 24.38 -3.67
C VAL A 165 27.84 23.80 -2.39
N LEU A 166 27.18 22.63 -2.44
CA LEU A 166 26.66 21.96 -1.26
C LEU A 166 27.79 21.54 -0.32
N ASP A 167 28.85 20.92 -0.85
CA ASP A 167 29.98 20.44 -0.04
C ASP A 167 30.70 21.61 0.65
N ARG A 168 30.95 22.71 -0.05
CA ARG A 168 31.50 23.92 0.53
C ARG A 168 30.58 24.48 1.64
N ALA A 169 29.28 24.47 1.42
CA ALA A 169 28.33 24.96 2.41
C ALA A 169 28.27 24.06 3.65
N MET A 170 28.32 22.73 3.48
CA MET A 170 28.37 21.77 4.57
C MET A 170 29.69 21.83 5.35
N HIS A 171 30.81 22.04 4.66
CA HIS A 171 32.10 22.26 5.30
C HIS A 171 32.10 23.55 6.17
N ASN A 172 31.59 24.66 5.64
CA ASN A 172 31.41 25.90 6.38
C ASN A 172 30.47 25.76 7.58
N TYR A 173 29.41 24.97 7.43
CA TYR A 173 28.52 24.62 8.54
C TYR A 173 29.25 23.84 9.62
N PHE A 174 30.01 22.81 9.25
CA PHE A 174 30.82 22.02 10.18
C PHE A 174 31.81 22.90 10.92
N GLU A 175 32.63 23.72 10.25
CA GLU A 175 33.62 24.59 10.87
C GLU A 175 33.00 25.62 11.84
N THR A 176 31.80 26.11 11.52
CA THR A 176 31.10 27.09 12.37
C THR A 176 30.45 26.43 13.60
N TRP A 177 29.98 25.21 13.45
CA TRP A 177 29.10 24.56 14.44
C TRP A 177 29.71 23.34 15.13
N LYS A 178 30.91 22.89 14.74
CA LYS A 178 31.60 21.79 15.42
C LYS A 178 31.69 22.05 16.93
N PHE A 179 31.39 21.01 17.74
CA PHE A 179 31.31 21.03 19.19
C PHE A 179 30.26 21.99 19.77
N LYS A 180 29.22 22.29 19.02
CA LYS A 180 28.05 23.09 19.41
C LYS A 180 26.75 22.35 19.12
N HIS A 181 25.63 23.02 19.42
CA HIS A 181 24.27 22.47 19.30
C HIS A 181 23.46 23.22 18.23
N PRO A 182 23.73 23.00 16.93
CA PRO A 182 23.02 23.69 15.87
C PRO A 182 21.56 23.26 15.77
N GLN A 183 20.73 24.20 15.33
CA GLN A 183 19.30 23.99 15.06
C GLN A 183 19.03 24.04 13.55
N PRO A 184 17.85 23.60 13.06
CA PRO A 184 17.51 23.65 11.63
C PRO A 184 17.72 25.02 10.97
N LYS A 185 17.44 26.12 11.70
CA LYS A 185 17.66 27.48 11.22
C LYS A 185 19.13 27.83 11.00
N ASP A 186 20.01 27.23 11.80
CA ASP A 186 21.46 27.48 11.72
C ASP A 186 22.05 26.77 10.50
N LEU A 187 21.58 25.57 10.19
CA LEU A 187 21.89 24.87 8.96
C LEU A 187 21.33 25.64 7.74
N GLN A 188 20.08 26.07 7.76
CA GLN A 188 19.49 26.88 6.68
C GLN A 188 20.32 28.15 6.44
N ALA A 189 20.66 28.90 7.47
CA ALA A 189 21.46 30.12 7.35
C ALA A 189 22.87 29.83 6.77
N SER A 190 23.52 28.73 7.17
CA SER A 190 24.82 28.33 6.62
C SER A 190 24.75 27.98 5.13
N LEU A 191 23.71 27.25 4.72
CA LEU A 191 23.48 26.90 3.31
C LEU A 191 23.16 28.14 2.48
N GLU A 192 22.24 28.99 2.93
CA GLU A 192 21.82 30.20 2.21
C GLU A 192 22.96 31.23 2.08
N LYS A 193 23.86 31.30 3.07
CA LYS A 193 25.08 32.13 3.00
C LYS A 193 26.04 31.68 1.88
N SER A 194 26.05 30.39 1.59
CA SER A 194 26.94 29.80 0.56
C SER A 194 26.32 29.79 -0.82
N THR A 195 25.02 30.11 -0.95
CA THR A 195 24.29 29.96 -2.21
C THR A 195 23.57 31.26 -2.52
N THR A 196 23.26 32.07 -2.79
CA THR A 196 22.34 33.19 -3.16
C THR A 196 20.88 32.74 -3.37
N LYS A 197 20.57 31.48 -3.05
CA LYS A 197 19.25 30.88 -3.26
C LYS A 197 18.43 30.90 -1.99
N ASN A 198 17.12 31.15 -2.09
CA ASN A 198 16.20 30.95 -0.99
C ASN A 198 15.85 29.46 -0.86
N LEU A 199 16.02 28.89 0.33
CA LEU A 199 15.79 27.48 0.61
C LEU A 199 14.53 27.22 1.47
N ASP A 200 13.62 28.18 1.55
CA ASP A 200 12.36 28.04 2.29
C ASP A 200 11.52 26.85 1.80
N TRP A 201 11.51 26.58 0.50
CA TRP A 201 10.82 25.43 -0.06
C TRP A 201 11.36 24.10 0.49
N PHE A 202 12.66 24.04 0.78
CA PHE A 202 13.31 22.85 1.35
C PHE A 202 12.98 22.71 2.85
N PHE A 203 13.33 23.71 3.65
CA PHE A 203 13.19 23.62 5.11
C PHE A 203 11.73 23.73 5.56
N LYS A 204 10.99 24.73 5.10
CA LYS A 204 9.63 25.00 5.59
C LYS A 204 8.58 24.09 4.98
N GLU A 205 8.75 23.67 3.71
CA GLU A 205 7.74 22.87 3.02
C GLU A 205 8.13 21.39 2.90
N LEU A 206 9.30 21.05 2.33
CA LEU A 206 9.67 19.66 2.06
C LEU A 206 10.00 18.88 3.35
N ILE A 207 10.75 19.48 4.29
CA ILE A 207 11.13 18.86 5.54
C ILE A 207 10.02 18.96 6.59
N ASN A 208 9.44 20.15 6.79
CA ASN A 208 8.52 20.40 7.90
C ASN A 208 7.05 20.09 7.59
N THR A 209 6.73 19.58 6.40
CA THR A 209 5.37 19.16 6.06
C THR A 209 5.36 17.81 5.33
N ASN A 210 4.19 17.21 5.22
CA ASN A 210 3.98 16.04 4.36
C ASN A 210 3.45 16.42 2.97
N LYS A 211 3.64 17.67 2.53
CA LYS A 211 3.33 18.12 1.18
C LYS A 211 4.10 17.30 0.14
N LYS A 212 3.57 17.28 -1.08
CA LYS A 212 4.11 16.49 -2.19
C LYS A 212 4.67 17.38 -3.30
N ILE A 213 5.73 16.90 -3.93
CA ILE A 213 6.20 17.41 -5.20
C ILE A 213 5.56 16.57 -6.30
N ASP A 214 4.93 17.21 -7.27
CA ASP A 214 4.34 16.58 -8.45
C ASP A 214 4.25 17.64 -9.55
N TYR A 215 5.13 17.58 -10.53
CA TYR A 215 5.11 18.42 -11.71
C TYR A 215 4.68 17.60 -12.92
N SER A 216 4.17 18.25 -13.97
CA SER A 216 3.80 17.56 -15.19
C SER A 216 3.98 18.46 -16.40
N ILE A 217 4.38 17.88 -17.54
CA ILE A 217 4.34 18.57 -18.81
C ILE A 217 2.89 18.58 -19.32
N ALA A 218 2.30 19.76 -19.36
CA ALA A 218 0.90 19.91 -19.77
C ALA A 218 0.76 19.95 -21.29
N LYS A 219 1.64 20.73 -21.95
CA LYS A 219 1.62 20.95 -23.40
C LYS A 219 3.01 21.33 -23.90
N VAL A 220 3.32 20.95 -25.12
CA VAL A 220 4.49 21.40 -25.86
C VAL A 220 4.00 21.99 -27.19
N THR A 221 4.47 23.18 -27.54
CA THR A 221 4.16 23.84 -28.82
C THR A 221 5.47 24.18 -29.52
N SER A 222 5.71 23.58 -30.69
CA SER A 222 6.91 23.80 -31.48
C SER A 222 6.72 24.98 -32.44
N PHE A 223 7.72 25.87 -32.47
CA PHE A 223 7.85 26.97 -33.42
C PHE A 223 9.12 26.73 -34.29
N LYS A 224 9.38 27.61 -35.22
CA LYS A 224 10.52 27.45 -36.15
C LYS A 224 11.87 27.37 -35.43
N ASP A 225 12.10 28.26 -34.46
CA ASP A 225 13.41 28.45 -33.83
C ASP A 225 13.41 28.14 -32.31
N TYR A 226 12.25 27.79 -31.75
CA TYR A 226 12.10 27.52 -30.34
C TYR A 226 10.89 26.61 -30.03
N VAL A 227 10.83 26.13 -28.82
CA VAL A 227 9.70 25.36 -28.30
C VAL A 227 9.19 26.01 -27.01
N GLU A 228 7.87 26.14 -26.88
CA GLU A 228 7.22 26.52 -25.64
C GLU A 228 6.67 25.29 -24.91
N ILE A 229 7.00 25.20 -23.63
CA ILE A 229 6.62 24.08 -22.76
C ILE A 229 5.81 24.61 -21.59
N GLU A 230 4.57 24.18 -21.51
CA GLU A 230 3.70 24.45 -20.37
C GLU A 230 3.89 23.36 -19.32
N ILE A 231 4.35 23.76 -18.12
CA ILE A 231 4.57 22.89 -16.98
C ILE A 231 3.52 23.24 -15.91
N LYS A 232 2.86 22.20 -15.36
CA LYS A 232 1.91 22.33 -14.24
C LYS A 232 2.52 21.78 -12.95
N ASN A 233 2.41 22.54 -11.88
CA ASN A 233 2.62 22.05 -10.52
C ASN A 233 1.30 21.44 -10.04
N LYS A 234 1.24 20.12 -9.96
CA LYS A 234 0.11 19.33 -9.43
C LYS A 234 0.25 19.07 -7.93
N GLY A 235 1.49 19.17 -7.42
CA GLY A 235 1.78 19.11 -6.02
C GLY A 235 1.42 20.37 -5.26
N ASN A 236 1.92 20.48 -4.05
CA ASN A 236 1.67 21.62 -3.18
C ASN A 236 2.94 22.21 -2.54
N ILE A 237 4.10 21.86 -3.11
CA ILE A 237 5.39 22.51 -2.83
C ILE A 237 5.82 23.32 -4.07
N LYS A 238 6.29 24.54 -3.83
CA LYS A 238 6.87 25.38 -4.88
C LYS A 238 8.38 25.18 -4.93
N SER A 239 8.81 23.99 -5.32
CA SER A 239 10.23 23.62 -5.37
C SER A 239 10.81 23.79 -6.77
N PRO A 240 12.12 23.99 -6.95
CA PRO A 240 12.75 24.02 -8.26
C PRO A 240 12.54 22.71 -9.02
N ILE A 241 12.47 22.78 -10.34
CA ILE A 241 12.34 21.59 -11.22
C ILE A 241 13.31 21.68 -12.39
N SER A 242 13.97 20.59 -12.72
CA SER A 242 14.79 20.52 -13.93
C SER A 242 13.98 20.01 -15.12
N ILE A 243 14.30 20.53 -16.30
CA ILE A 243 13.76 20.04 -17.57
C ILE A 243 14.89 19.79 -18.55
N SER A 244 14.90 18.62 -19.15
CA SER A 244 15.80 18.23 -20.24
C SER A 244 15.04 18.19 -21.55
N ALA A 245 15.59 18.87 -22.56
CA ALA A 245 15.12 18.80 -23.95
C ALA A 245 16.08 17.94 -24.76
N PHE A 246 15.53 17.10 -25.63
CA PHE A 246 16.29 16.17 -26.44
C PHE A 246 16.16 16.51 -27.92
N LYS A 247 17.26 16.36 -28.60
CA LYS A 247 17.34 16.30 -30.08
C LYS A 247 17.75 14.88 -30.45
N ASP A 248 16.89 14.20 -31.19
CA ASP A 248 17.00 12.77 -31.41
C ASP A 248 17.07 11.99 -30.10
N SER A 249 18.10 11.23 -29.83
CA SER A 249 18.29 10.46 -28.58
C SER A 249 19.21 11.16 -27.57
N SER A 250 19.76 12.34 -27.89
CA SER A 250 20.74 13.03 -27.04
C SER A 250 20.13 14.23 -26.32
N ILE A 251 20.60 14.47 -25.10
CA ILE A 251 20.22 15.66 -24.33
C ILE A 251 20.82 16.89 -25.04
N TYR A 252 19.96 17.78 -25.54
CA TYR A 252 20.34 19.05 -26.11
C TYR A 252 20.65 20.08 -25.03
N THR A 253 19.80 20.18 -24.00
CA THR A 253 19.98 21.08 -22.86
C THR A 253 19.20 20.61 -21.65
N THR A 254 19.72 20.93 -20.47
CA THR A 254 18.99 20.79 -19.20
C THR A 254 18.97 22.14 -18.50
N LYS A 255 17.79 22.57 -18.05
CA LYS A 255 17.61 23.83 -17.32
C LYS A 255 16.87 23.60 -16.01
N TRP A 256 17.32 24.29 -14.95
CA TRP A 256 16.57 24.41 -13.70
C TRP A 256 15.61 25.58 -13.76
N ILE A 257 14.42 25.40 -13.25
CA ILE A 257 13.35 26.39 -13.19
C ILE A 257 13.01 26.59 -11.71
N GLU A 258 12.99 27.85 -11.27
CA GLU A 258 12.55 28.19 -9.92
C GLU A 258 11.09 27.76 -9.69
N GLY A 259 10.81 27.30 -8.46
CA GLY A 259 9.50 26.80 -8.07
C GLY A 259 8.38 27.80 -8.30
N PHE A 260 7.22 27.30 -8.70
CA PHE A 260 6.04 28.08 -9.01
C PHE A 260 4.76 27.39 -8.55
N SER A 261 3.67 28.17 -8.45
CA SER A 261 2.33 27.64 -8.21
C SER A 261 1.55 27.55 -9.53
N LYS A 262 0.71 26.53 -9.67
CA LYS A 262 -0.20 26.30 -10.81
C LYS A 262 0.56 25.98 -12.10
N THR A 263 0.79 26.97 -12.99
CA THR A 263 1.32 26.74 -14.33
C THR A 263 2.41 27.75 -14.66
N LYS A 264 3.44 27.31 -15.38
CA LYS A 264 4.51 28.14 -15.92
C LYS A 264 4.86 27.69 -17.34
N THR A 265 5.01 28.65 -18.24
CA THR A 265 5.51 28.40 -19.60
C THR A 265 6.99 28.71 -19.68
N LEU A 266 7.76 27.80 -20.24
CA LEU A 266 9.19 27.91 -20.49
C LEU A 266 9.45 27.93 -21.99
N LYS A 267 10.31 28.83 -22.44
CA LYS A 267 10.83 28.86 -23.80
C LYS A 267 12.22 28.21 -23.85
N ILE A 268 12.41 27.27 -24.77
CA ILE A 268 13.72 26.67 -25.07
C ILE A 268 14.04 26.95 -26.53
N GLU A 269 15.12 27.66 -26.77
CA GLU A 269 15.65 27.91 -28.11
C GLU A 269 16.24 26.63 -28.68
N GLY A 270 16.01 26.36 -29.96
CA GLY A 270 16.53 25.19 -30.67
C GLY A 270 15.52 24.62 -31.66
N THR A 271 16.06 24.00 -32.71
CA THR A 271 15.30 23.35 -33.78
C THR A 271 15.40 21.82 -33.68
N GLY A 272 14.31 21.13 -34.02
CA GLY A 272 14.30 19.65 -34.03
C GLY A 272 14.27 19.02 -32.64
N LEU A 273 13.80 19.75 -31.63
CA LEU A 273 13.60 19.23 -30.29
C LEU A 273 12.29 18.42 -30.26
N THR A 274 12.37 17.16 -29.87
CA THR A 274 11.25 16.22 -30.01
C THR A 274 10.79 15.61 -28.69
N LYS A 275 11.69 15.44 -27.72
CA LYS A 275 11.40 14.82 -26.42
C LYS A 275 11.77 15.77 -25.27
N PHE A 276 10.92 15.81 -24.26
CA PHE A 276 11.08 16.66 -23.07
C PHE A 276 10.81 15.82 -21.82
N VAL A 277 11.69 15.93 -20.83
CA VAL A 277 11.60 15.16 -19.58
C VAL A 277 11.88 16.07 -18.40
N LEU A 278 10.97 16.11 -17.44
CA LEU A 278 11.22 16.72 -16.14
C LEU A 278 12.00 15.73 -15.25
N ASP A 279 12.95 16.24 -14.47
CA ASP A 279 13.80 15.44 -13.58
C ASP A 279 14.39 14.18 -14.26
N GLU A 280 15.04 14.36 -15.39
CA GLU A 280 15.62 13.26 -16.17
C GLU A 280 16.58 12.37 -15.34
N LYS A 281 17.32 12.97 -14.41
CA LYS A 281 18.21 12.25 -13.48
C LYS A 281 17.49 11.60 -12.32
N HIS A 282 16.18 11.76 -12.22
CA HIS A 282 15.33 11.24 -11.14
C HIS A 282 15.77 11.66 -9.72
N CYS A 283 16.36 12.85 -9.55
CA CYS A 283 16.87 13.33 -8.27
C CYS A 283 15.79 13.89 -7.34
N ILE A 284 14.63 14.22 -7.86
CA ILE A 284 13.54 14.87 -7.11
C ILE A 284 12.61 13.79 -6.51
N PRO A 285 12.24 13.87 -5.24
CA PRO A 285 11.31 12.95 -4.61
C PRO A 285 9.85 13.25 -4.99
N GLU A 286 9.53 13.21 -6.28
CA GLU A 286 8.18 13.38 -6.82
C GLU A 286 7.32 12.16 -6.53
N ILE A 287 6.03 12.40 -6.29
CA ILE A 287 5.08 11.31 -6.03
C ILE A 287 4.65 10.58 -7.31
N ASN A 288 4.76 11.24 -8.46
CA ASN A 288 4.39 10.67 -9.75
C ASN A 288 5.33 11.17 -10.84
N ARG A 289 6.23 10.32 -11.30
CA ARG A 289 7.18 10.62 -12.39
C ARG A 289 6.66 10.28 -13.78
N GLN A 290 5.57 9.54 -13.91
CA GLN A 290 5.01 9.15 -15.21
C GLN A 290 4.36 10.30 -15.97
N ASN A 291 4.13 11.46 -15.35
CA ASN A 291 3.61 12.65 -16.00
C ASN A 291 4.71 13.66 -16.40
N ASN A 292 5.97 13.27 -16.23
CA ASN A 292 7.17 14.08 -16.51
C ASN A 292 7.64 14.01 -17.96
N PHE A 293 7.02 13.19 -18.78
CA PHE A 293 7.44 12.89 -20.14
C PHE A 293 6.54 13.55 -21.18
N TYR A 294 7.14 13.99 -22.30
CA TYR A 294 6.44 14.44 -23.49
C TYR A 294 7.27 14.20 -24.75
N ASN A 295 6.70 13.52 -25.75
CA ASN A 295 7.32 13.30 -27.05
C ASN A 295 6.40 13.81 -28.17
N THR A 296 6.82 14.86 -28.88
CA THR A 296 6.04 15.51 -29.94
C THR A 296 5.85 14.64 -31.18
N GLN A 297 6.64 13.60 -31.36
CA GLN A 297 6.57 12.67 -32.49
C GLN A 297 5.64 11.47 -32.21
N SER A 298 5.21 11.28 -30.95
CA SER A 298 4.32 10.18 -30.59
C SER A 298 2.85 10.55 -30.80
N ILE A 299 2.03 9.59 -31.24
CA ILE A 299 0.56 9.70 -31.29
C ILE A 299 0.01 9.95 -29.89
N PHE A 300 0.64 9.36 -28.87
CA PHE A 300 0.35 9.56 -27.45
C PHE A 300 1.51 10.29 -26.77
N PRO A 301 1.60 11.61 -26.89
CA PRO A 301 2.82 12.35 -26.58
C PRO A 301 3.24 12.29 -25.10
N LYS A 302 2.31 11.94 -24.17
CA LYS A 302 2.54 11.88 -22.72
C LYS A 302 2.73 10.46 -22.20
N ILE A 303 2.77 9.47 -23.08
CA ILE A 303 2.99 8.07 -22.73
C ILE A 303 4.44 7.72 -23.03
N GLU A 304 5.15 7.26 -22.00
CA GLU A 304 6.50 6.72 -22.13
C GLU A 304 6.48 5.46 -23.02
N PRO A 305 7.65 5.05 -23.55
CA PRO A 305 7.74 3.81 -24.30
C PRO A 305 7.08 2.62 -23.57
N LEU A 306 6.28 1.87 -24.34
CA LEU A 306 5.57 0.69 -23.82
C LEU A 306 6.59 -0.41 -23.47
N ASP A 307 6.38 -1.02 -22.30
CA ASP A 307 7.09 -2.19 -21.82
C ASP A 307 6.10 -3.27 -21.42
N ILE A 308 6.24 -4.46 -21.99
CA ILE A 308 5.33 -5.58 -21.70
C ILE A 308 6.11 -6.63 -20.93
N ASP A 309 5.81 -6.74 -19.65
CA ASP A 309 6.47 -7.66 -18.74
C ASP A 309 5.61 -8.90 -18.47
N PRO A 310 6.21 -10.09 -18.45
CA PRO A 310 5.54 -11.27 -17.94
C PRO A 310 5.39 -11.16 -16.42
N LEU A 311 4.25 -11.57 -15.91
CA LEU A 311 3.87 -11.61 -14.49
C LEU A 311 3.77 -10.22 -13.83
N TRP A 312 4.85 -9.66 -13.36
CA TRP A 312 4.91 -8.44 -12.59
C TRP A 312 6.36 -7.99 -12.44
N SER A 313 6.60 -6.68 -12.48
CA SER A 313 7.90 -6.09 -12.16
C SER A 313 7.76 -4.83 -11.31
N LEU A 314 8.88 -4.35 -10.77
CA LEU A 314 8.94 -3.10 -10.05
C LEU A 314 8.74 -1.90 -11.00
N GLU A 315 8.38 -0.75 -10.44
CA GLU A 315 8.11 0.45 -11.22
C GLU A 315 9.37 0.98 -11.90
N GLN A 316 9.27 1.24 -13.21
CA GLN A 316 10.27 1.93 -14.01
C GLN A 316 9.69 3.27 -14.47
N ALA A 317 10.21 4.38 -13.95
CA ALA A 317 9.67 5.72 -14.20
C ALA A 317 9.73 6.16 -15.68
N SER A 318 10.62 5.58 -16.46
CA SER A 318 10.82 5.91 -17.89
C SER A 318 10.01 5.06 -18.86
N LYS A 319 9.15 4.16 -18.36
CA LYS A 319 8.39 3.21 -19.17
C LYS A 319 6.92 3.13 -18.73
N THR A 320 6.04 2.92 -19.70
CA THR A 320 4.65 2.54 -19.46
C THR A 320 4.56 1.03 -19.43
N GLN A 321 4.50 0.45 -18.24
CA GLN A 321 4.53 -0.99 -18.02
C GLN A 321 3.14 -1.59 -18.08
N VAL A 322 3.00 -2.68 -18.84
CA VAL A 322 1.82 -3.55 -18.93
C VAL A 322 2.23 -4.97 -18.58
N PHE A 323 1.52 -5.58 -17.64
CA PHE A 323 1.82 -6.92 -17.15
C PHE A 323 0.88 -7.95 -17.75
N LEU A 324 1.44 -9.10 -18.11
CA LEU A 324 0.71 -10.28 -18.59
C LEU A 324 0.86 -11.40 -17.57
N SER A 325 -0.15 -11.58 -16.71
CA SER A 325 -0.10 -12.60 -15.66
C SER A 325 -1.03 -13.76 -15.97
N PRO A 326 -0.58 -15.03 -15.86
CA PRO A 326 -1.47 -16.17 -15.93
C PRO A 326 -2.59 -16.07 -14.89
N TYR A 327 -3.80 -16.41 -15.29
CA TYR A 327 -4.94 -16.51 -14.39
C TYR A 327 -5.38 -17.96 -14.29
N LEU A 328 -5.37 -18.48 -13.08
CA LEU A 328 -5.85 -19.82 -12.74
C LEU A 328 -6.83 -19.69 -11.59
N ASN A 329 -8.01 -20.24 -11.77
CA ASN A 329 -9.02 -20.30 -10.72
C ASN A 329 -9.81 -21.61 -10.83
N PHE A 330 -10.64 -21.89 -9.84
CA PHE A 330 -11.47 -23.07 -9.78
C PHE A 330 -12.79 -22.76 -9.07
N ASN A 331 -13.89 -23.18 -9.63
CA ASN A 331 -15.14 -23.41 -8.94
C ASN A 331 -15.81 -24.69 -9.51
N PHE A 332 -16.81 -25.20 -8.81
CA PHE A 332 -17.41 -26.48 -9.20
C PHE A 332 -18.15 -26.42 -10.54
N ALA A 333 -18.74 -25.30 -10.89
CA ALA A 333 -19.47 -25.11 -12.13
C ALA A 333 -18.52 -24.97 -13.33
N ASP A 334 -17.53 -24.11 -13.21
CA ASP A 334 -16.55 -23.82 -14.28
C ASP A 334 -15.40 -24.81 -14.35
N LYS A 335 -15.20 -25.66 -13.28
CA LYS A 335 -14.04 -26.54 -13.12
C LYS A 335 -12.76 -25.71 -13.10
N ILE A 336 -11.81 -26.02 -13.97
CA ILE A 336 -10.59 -25.22 -14.10
C ILE A 336 -10.88 -24.02 -14.99
N ILE A 337 -10.52 -22.84 -14.48
CA ILE A 337 -10.64 -21.57 -15.20
C ILE A 337 -9.24 -21.12 -15.57
N LEU A 338 -8.96 -21.04 -16.86
CA LEU A 338 -7.68 -20.65 -17.42
C LEU A 338 -7.81 -19.30 -18.13
N GLY A 339 -6.92 -18.37 -17.86
CA GLY A 339 -6.97 -17.05 -18.46
C GLY A 339 -5.65 -16.31 -18.47
N LEU A 340 -5.70 -15.09 -18.99
CA LEU A 340 -4.60 -14.16 -19.01
C LEU A 340 -5.06 -12.81 -18.46
N SER A 341 -4.41 -12.34 -17.42
CA SER A 341 -4.67 -11.00 -16.85
C SER A 341 -3.74 -9.98 -17.45
N ILE A 342 -4.30 -8.98 -18.11
CA ILE A 342 -3.61 -7.81 -18.68
C ILE A 342 -3.86 -6.65 -17.72
N HIS A 343 -2.80 -6.12 -17.08
CA HIS A 343 -2.96 -5.09 -16.06
C HIS A 343 -1.74 -4.18 -15.93
N ASN A 344 -1.92 -3.04 -15.24
CA ASN A 344 -0.84 -2.13 -14.85
C ASN A 344 -0.68 -2.02 -13.32
N LYS A 345 -1.16 -3.01 -12.56
CA LYS A 345 -1.09 -3.00 -11.09
C LYS A 345 0.34 -3.22 -10.63
N GLN A 346 0.84 -2.34 -9.77
CA GLN A 346 2.19 -2.40 -9.18
C GLN A 346 2.12 -2.20 -7.67
N LEU A 347 3.26 -2.36 -6.99
CA LEU A 347 3.35 -2.16 -5.55
C LEU A 347 3.03 -0.70 -5.15
N ILE A 348 3.52 0.26 -5.94
CA ILE A 348 3.17 1.67 -5.77
C ILE A 348 1.77 1.92 -6.35
N ARG A 349 0.95 2.65 -5.61
CA ARG A 349 -0.38 3.05 -6.08
C ARG A 349 -0.28 4.05 -7.23
N LYS A 350 -0.84 3.67 -8.37
CA LYS A 350 -0.99 4.58 -9.51
C LYS A 350 -2.30 5.35 -9.43
N PRO A 351 -2.34 6.58 -9.93
CA PRO A 351 -3.60 7.33 -10.03
C PRO A 351 -4.67 6.58 -10.83
N PHE A 352 -4.27 5.92 -11.93
CA PHE A 352 -5.17 5.09 -12.74
C PHE A 352 -4.62 3.67 -12.84
N SER A 353 -5.45 2.69 -12.51
CA SER A 353 -5.11 1.28 -12.66
C SER A 353 -6.25 0.49 -13.29
N TYR A 354 -5.89 -0.51 -14.09
CA TYR A 354 -6.83 -1.40 -14.76
C TYR A 354 -6.36 -2.85 -14.67
N SER A 355 -7.32 -3.76 -14.87
CA SER A 355 -7.06 -5.19 -15.07
C SER A 355 -8.17 -5.74 -15.95
N ILE A 356 -7.81 -6.47 -16.99
CA ILE A 356 -8.72 -7.16 -17.90
C ILE A 356 -8.26 -8.61 -17.96
N THR A 357 -9.14 -9.54 -17.64
CA THR A 357 -8.79 -10.96 -17.50
C THR A 357 -9.81 -11.81 -18.26
N PRO A 358 -9.68 -11.94 -19.60
CA PRO A 358 -10.39 -12.97 -20.33
C PRO A 358 -9.96 -14.36 -19.83
N ALA A 359 -10.93 -15.24 -19.66
CA ALA A 359 -10.69 -16.59 -19.17
C ALA A 359 -11.63 -17.59 -19.86
N TYR A 360 -11.28 -18.87 -19.80
CA TYR A 360 -12.02 -19.98 -20.35
C TYR A 360 -12.44 -20.94 -19.25
N SER A 361 -13.73 -21.26 -19.22
CA SER A 361 -14.35 -22.26 -18.36
C SER A 361 -14.21 -23.64 -18.98
N THR A 362 -13.44 -24.55 -18.38
CA THR A 362 -13.32 -25.93 -18.86
C THR A 362 -14.55 -26.77 -18.54
N GLY A 363 -15.36 -26.33 -17.58
CA GLY A 363 -16.57 -27.03 -17.16
C GLY A 363 -17.77 -26.74 -18.05
N GLN A 364 -17.84 -25.55 -18.67
CA GLN A 364 -18.95 -25.10 -19.52
C GLN A 364 -18.54 -24.88 -20.97
N ASN A 365 -17.23 -24.95 -21.29
CA ASN A 365 -16.66 -24.72 -22.61
C ASN A 365 -17.00 -23.34 -23.20
N GLU A 366 -16.89 -22.28 -22.39
CA GLU A 366 -17.24 -20.92 -22.78
C GLU A 366 -16.26 -19.87 -22.26
N LEU A 367 -16.31 -18.66 -22.85
CA LEU A 367 -15.53 -17.52 -22.42
C LEU A 367 -16.23 -16.82 -21.26
N ILE A 368 -15.47 -16.62 -20.20
CA ILE A 368 -15.85 -15.90 -18.98
C ILE A 368 -14.76 -14.91 -18.62
N GLY A 369 -14.86 -14.21 -17.53
CA GLY A 369 -13.76 -13.38 -17.04
C GLY A 369 -14.19 -12.21 -16.21
N LEU A 370 -13.21 -11.31 -15.99
CA LEU A 370 -13.40 -10.11 -15.19
C LEU A 370 -12.61 -8.94 -15.74
N ALA A 371 -13.10 -7.72 -15.48
CA ALA A 371 -12.36 -6.49 -15.73
C ALA A 371 -12.60 -5.50 -14.60
N SER A 372 -11.62 -4.64 -14.34
CA SER A 372 -11.74 -3.59 -13.34
C SER A 372 -10.94 -2.35 -13.74
N LEU A 373 -11.49 -1.20 -13.37
CA LEU A 373 -10.86 0.11 -13.47
C LEU A 373 -10.84 0.75 -12.09
N ARG A 374 -9.78 1.50 -11.75
CA ARG A 374 -9.67 2.26 -10.51
C ARG A 374 -8.99 3.59 -10.77
N TYR A 375 -9.56 4.65 -10.25
CA TYR A 375 -8.96 5.96 -10.16
C TYR A 375 -8.73 6.31 -8.70
N SER A 376 -7.49 6.66 -8.35
CA SER A 376 -7.06 7.02 -6.99
C SER A 376 -6.62 8.48 -6.97
N TYR A 377 -7.18 9.26 -6.07
CA TYR A 377 -6.92 10.68 -5.91
C TYR A 377 -6.43 10.99 -4.49
N LEU A 378 -5.28 11.65 -4.40
CA LEU A 378 -4.70 12.18 -3.16
C LEU A 378 -5.07 13.67 -3.05
N PRO A 379 -6.04 14.07 -2.22
CA PRO A 379 -6.57 15.44 -2.22
C PRO A 379 -5.66 16.46 -1.53
N TYR A 380 -4.55 16.07 -0.92
CA TYR A 380 -3.67 16.93 -0.12
C TYR A 380 -4.45 17.74 0.93
N SER A 381 -5.40 17.10 1.58
CA SER A 381 -6.35 17.68 2.52
C SER A 381 -6.09 17.18 3.95
N ASN A 382 -6.41 18.00 4.95
CA ASN A 382 -6.38 17.57 6.35
C ASN A 382 -7.58 16.70 6.74
N ILE A 383 -8.60 16.61 5.87
CA ILE A 383 -9.82 15.82 6.12
C ILE A 383 -9.78 14.50 5.37
N PHE A 384 -9.37 14.53 4.11
CA PHE A 384 -9.38 13.36 3.24
C PHE A 384 -7.95 12.93 2.92
N ARG A 385 -7.66 11.67 3.14
CA ARG A 385 -6.36 11.08 2.85
C ARG A 385 -6.28 10.54 1.43
N LEU A 386 -7.30 9.79 1.02
CA LEU A 386 -7.35 9.11 -0.28
C LEU A 386 -8.80 8.91 -0.68
N ILE A 387 -9.12 9.23 -1.92
CA ILE A 387 -10.42 8.99 -2.54
C ILE A 387 -10.21 8.04 -3.72
N GLU A 388 -10.97 6.96 -3.76
CA GLU A 388 -10.89 5.96 -4.82
C GLU A 388 -12.27 5.77 -5.47
N LEU A 389 -12.31 5.91 -6.78
CA LEU A 389 -13.45 5.52 -7.61
C LEU A 389 -13.06 4.26 -8.39
N SER A 390 -13.86 3.21 -8.32
CA SER A 390 -13.61 1.99 -9.07
C SER A 390 -14.89 1.41 -9.67
N SER A 391 -14.72 0.72 -10.78
CA SER A 391 -15.76 -0.10 -11.39
C SER A 391 -15.20 -1.47 -11.73
N SER A 392 -16.05 -2.47 -11.72
CA SER A 392 -15.69 -3.83 -12.12
C SER A 392 -16.87 -4.52 -12.79
N VAL A 393 -16.54 -5.45 -13.67
CA VAL A 393 -17.47 -6.42 -14.23
C VAL A 393 -16.85 -7.80 -14.06
N GLU A 394 -17.67 -8.77 -13.69
CA GLU A 394 -17.28 -10.17 -13.61
C GLU A 394 -18.40 -11.06 -14.11
N GLN A 395 -18.05 -12.13 -14.78
CA GLN A 395 -18.96 -13.10 -15.37
C GLN A 395 -18.42 -14.50 -15.16
N PHE A 396 -19.17 -15.32 -14.40
CA PHE A 396 -18.80 -16.68 -14.05
C PHE A 396 -20.05 -17.55 -13.89
N ASN A 397 -19.87 -18.88 -13.93
CA ASN A 397 -20.93 -19.80 -13.64
C ASN A 397 -21.04 -20.08 -12.13
N TYR A 398 -22.26 -20.03 -11.61
CA TYR A 398 -22.57 -20.36 -10.21
C TYR A 398 -23.21 -21.74 -10.07
N ASN A 399 -23.72 -22.31 -11.17
CA ASN A 399 -24.20 -23.69 -11.28
C ASN A 399 -23.95 -24.19 -12.70
N ALA A 400 -24.17 -25.47 -12.98
CA ALA A 400 -24.12 -26.04 -14.34
C ALA A 400 -25.05 -25.25 -15.26
N SER A 401 -24.52 -24.73 -16.36
CA SER A 401 -25.25 -23.92 -17.36
C SER A 401 -26.00 -22.69 -16.80
N LYS A 402 -25.58 -22.19 -15.59
CA LYS A 402 -26.18 -20.99 -14.99
C LYS A 402 -25.06 -19.98 -14.67
N MET A 403 -25.12 -18.88 -15.42
CA MET A 403 -24.15 -17.80 -15.34
C MET A 403 -24.69 -16.62 -14.52
N TYR A 404 -23.80 -15.87 -13.90
CA TYR A 404 -24.09 -14.53 -13.41
C TYR A 404 -23.16 -13.51 -14.03
N THR A 405 -23.69 -12.32 -14.23
CA THR A 405 -22.92 -11.12 -14.54
C THR A 405 -23.10 -10.12 -13.42
N LYS A 406 -21.99 -9.68 -12.83
CA LYS A 406 -22.00 -8.64 -11.82
C LYS A 406 -21.29 -7.42 -12.34
N VAL A 407 -21.94 -6.26 -12.27
CA VAL A 407 -21.37 -4.95 -12.52
C VAL A 407 -21.37 -4.17 -11.21
N ALA A 408 -20.22 -3.71 -10.77
CA ALA A 408 -20.09 -2.97 -9.52
C ALA A 408 -19.43 -1.61 -9.74
N GLY A 409 -20.00 -0.58 -9.11
CA GLY A 409 -19.41 0.73 -8.92
C GLY A 409 -19.12 0.98 -7.45
N LYS A 410 -17.95 1.53 -7.11
CA LYS A 410 -17.56 1.79 -5.73
C LYS A 410 -16.81 3.12 -5.59
N LEU A 411 -17.28 3.95 -4.66
CA LEU A 411 -16.58 5.13 -4.16
C LEU A 411 -16.10 4.86 -2.73
N LYS A 412 -14.81 5.00 -2.50
CA LYS A 412 -14.16 4.79 -1.20
C LYS A 412 -13.45 6.07 -0.77
N ILE A 413 -13.76 6.57 0.40
CA ILE A 413 -13.19 7.76 0.99
C ILE A 413 -12.45 7.35 2.26
N ASN A 414 -11.13 7.50 2.27
CA ASN A 414 -10.30 7.33 3.46
C ASN A 414 -10.05 8.69 4.08
N PHE A 415 -10.39 8.83 5.36
CA PHE A 415 -10.17 10.07 6.09
C PHE A 415 -8.71 10.22 6.52
N ALA A 416 -8.27 11.45 6.65
CA ALA A 416 -6.91 11.74 7.10
C ALA A 416 -6.70 11.19 8.52
N LYS A 417 -5.53 10.60 8.74
CA LYS A 417 -5.09 10.26 10.09
C LYS A 417 -4.56 11.54 10.75
N ASN A 418 -4.86 11.75 12.02
CA ASN A 418 -4.14 12.75 12.80
C ASN A 418 -2.64 12.41 12.77
N PRO A 419 -1.77 13.33 12.37
CA PRO A 419 -0.34 13.11 12.47
C PRO A 419 0.04 12.96 13.94
N GLY A 420 0.58 11.86 14.28
CA GLY A 420 0.97 11.52 15.66
C GLY A 420 -0.01 10.54 16.33
N ASN A 421 0.41 9.31 16.42
CA ASN A 421 -0.08 8.23 17.30
C ASN A 421 -1.56 7.83 17.26
N ALA A 422 -2.40 8.40 16.39
CA ALA A 422 -3.75 7.89 16.27
C ALA A 422 -3.73 6.64 15.37
N PRO A 423 -3.80 5.44 15.96
CA PRO A 423 -3.90 4.19 15.21
C PRO A 423 -5.27 4.04 14.55
N ASN A 424 -6.02 5.12 14.48
CA ASN A 424 -7.40 5.19 14.01
C ASN A 424 -7.45 5.40 12.51
N ASN A 425 -8.24 4.60 11.82
CA ASN A 425 -8.55 4.76 10.41
C ASN A 425 -10.06 4.78 10.22
N HIS A 426 -10.59 5.85 9.62
CA HIS A 426 -11.99 5.97 9.22
C HIS A 426 -12.09 5.86 7.71
N GLN A 427 -13.05 5.09 7.25
CA GLN A 427 -13.34 4.90 5.84
C GLN A 427 -14.84 4.90 5.61
N LEU A 428 -15.29 5.61 4.57
CA LEU A 428 -16.65 5.55 4.05
C LEU A 428 -16.61 4.88 2.68
N THR A 429 -17.47 3.92 2.45
CA THR A 429 -17.59 3.21 1.17
C THR A 429 -19.05 3.25 0.73
N LEU A 430 -19.30 3.81 -0.45
CA LEU A 430 -20.55 3.68 -1.19
C LEU A 430 -20.32 2.69 -2.32
N ARG A 431 -21.20 1.70 -2.45
CA ARG A 431 -21.12 0.70 -3.51
C ARG A 431 -22.51 0.43 -4.10
N VAL A 432 -22.54 0.21 -5.41
CA VAL A 432 -23.72 -0.22 -6.15
C VAL A 432 -23.34 -1.47 -6.92
N ASN A 433 -24.10 -2.54 -6.76
CA ASN A 433 -23.93 -3.81 -7.45
C ASN A 433 -25.20 -4.10 -8.26
N SER A 434 -25.04 -4.34 -9.55
CA SER A 434 -26.08 -4.88 -10.43
C SER A 434 -25.74 -6.34 -10.71
N ILE A 435 -26.63 -7.24 -10.38
CA ILE A 435 -26.49 -8.68 -10.58
C ILE A 435 -27.53 -9.14 -11.58
N THR A 436 -27.08 -9.74 -12.68
CA THR A 436 -27.91 -10.40 -13.69
C THR A 436 -27.64 -11.89 -13.60
N LYS A 437 -28.72 -12.69 -13.49
CA LYS A 437 -28.65 -14.17 -13.47
C LYS A 437 -29.53 -14.73 -14.58
N ASP A 438 -29.10 -15.83 -15.18
CA ASP A 438 -29.95 -16.61 -16.08
C ASP A 438 -31.17 -17.12 -15.32
N GLU A 439 -32.36 -17.00 -15.93
CA GLU A 439 -33.68 -17.52 -15.45
C GLU A 439 -34.19 -16.89 -14.13
N SER A 440 -33.52 -15.88 -13.55
CA SER A 440 -33.99 -15.21 -12.32
C SER A 440 -34.10 -13.71 -12.52
N SER A 441 -34.84 -13.06 -11.65
CA SER A 441 -34.97 -11.61 -11.67
C SER A 441 -33.63 -10.95 -11.37
N ASP A 442 -33.24 -10.02 -12.22
CA ASP A 442 -32.11 -9.11 -11.96
C ASP A 442 -32.38 -8.25 -10.74
N TYR A 443 -31.34 -7.93 -10.00
CA TYR A 443 -31.46 -7.05 -8.84
C TYR A 443 -30.28 -6.12 -8.69
N ILE A 444 -30.55 -4.98 -8.09
CA ILE A 444 -29.54 -3.99 -7.71
C ILE A 444 -29.52 -3.89 -6.19
N VAL A 445 -28.32 -3.97 -5.63
CA VAL A 445 -28.07 -3.73 -4.22
C VAL A 445 -27.05 -2.62 -4.06
N SER A 446 -27.45 -1.59 -3.31
CA SER A 446 -26.55 -0.52 -2.91
C SER A 446 -26.20 -0.64 -1.45
N ASP A 447 -24.98 -0.31 -1.08
CA ASP A 447 -24.58 -0.27 0.32
C ASP A 447 -23.72 0.97 0.65
N LEU A 448 -23.96 1.50 1.85
CA LEU A 448 -23.15 2.51 2.49
C LEU A 448 -22.51 1.89 3.72
N THR A 449 -21.19 1.79 3.72
CA THR A 449 -20.43 1.20 4.83
C THR A 449 -19.50 2.23 5.44
N HIS A 450 -19.63 2.46 6.74
CA HIS A 450 -18.60 3.16 7.53
C HIS A 450 -17.76 2.12 8.25
N SER A 451 -16.45 2.18 8.06
CA SER A 451 -15.47 1.32 8.73
C SER A 451 -14.56 2.16 9.62
N TYR A 452 -14.44 1.74 10.86
CA TYR A 452 -13.48 2.29 11.83
C TYR A 452 -12.52 1.19 12.26
N LYS A 453 -11.23 1.47 12.24
CA LYS A 453 -10.17 0.55 12.67
C LYS A 453 -9.21 1.26 13.62
N TYR A 454 -9.08 0.70 14.82
CA TYR A 454 -8.05 1.06 15.79
C TYR A 454 -7.04 -0.08 15.88
N LYS A 455 -5.76 0.20 15.64
CA LYS A 455 -4.68 -0.81 15.70
C LYS A 455 -3.59 -0.31 16.66
N HIS A 456 -3.38 -1.05 17.73
CA HIS A 456 -2.29 -0.87 18.68
C HIS A 456 -1.48 -2.16 18.74
N THR A 457 -0.28 -2.14 19.32
CA THR A 457 0.64 -3.30 19.37
C THR A 457 -0.02 -4.59 19.85
N LEU A 458 -0.85 -4.51 20.88
CA LEU A 458 -1.52 -5.67 21.49
C LEU A 458 -3.02 -5.75 21.17
N LYS A 459 -3.63 -4.68 20.70
CA LYS A 459 -5.09 -4.58 20.55
C LYS A 459 -5.47 -4.11 19.17
N THR A 460 -6.50 -4.71 18.59
CA THR A 460 -7.15 -4.22 17.38
C THR A 460 -8.65 -4.18 17.62
N VAL A 461 -9.29 -3.05 17.27
CA VAL A 461 -10.75 -2.90 17.26
C VAL A 461 -11.15 -2.54 15.84
N GLU A 462 -12.08 -3.28 15.28
CA GLU A 462 -12.69 -2.99 13.98
C GLU A 462 -14.19 -2.84 14.18
N LEU A 463 -14.77 -1.75 13.70
CA LEU A 463 -16.19 -1.48 13.74
C LEU A 463 -16.67 -1.19 12.32
N ASN A 464 -17.63 -1.96 11.84
CA ASN A 464 -18.27 -1.77 10.54
C ASN A 464 -19.77 -1.54 10.73
N THR A 465 -20.26 -0.42 10.27
CA THR A 465 -21.69 -0.12 10.18
C THR A 465 -22.06 -0.13 8.70
N LYS A 466 -23.02 -0.96 8.32
CA LYS A 466 -23.43 -1.11 6.92
C LYS A 466 -24.94 -0.95 6.79
N LEU A 467 -25.34 -0.02 5.94
CA LEU A 467 -26.71 0.13 5.45
C LEU A 467 -26.76 -0.43 4.02
N GLN A 468 -27.59 -1.45 3.80
CA GLN A 468 -27.84 -2.00 2.46
C GLN A 468 -29.30 -1.76 2.06
N PHE A 469 -29.51 -1.43 0.80
CA PHE A 469 -30.84 -1.23 0.25
C PHE A 469 -30.94 -1.75 -1.18
N SER A 470 -32.11 -2.31 -1.45
CA SER A 470 -32.56 -2.84 -2.73
C SER A 470 -34.03 -2.48 -2.90
N LYS A 471 -34.60 -2.78 -4.08
CA LYS A 471 -36.05 -2.69 -4.27
C LYS A 471 -36.83 -3.59 -3.29
N GLU A 472 -36.24 -4.72 -2.90
CA GLU A 472 -36.90 -5.73 -2.08
C GLU A 472 -36.66 -5.57 -0.57
N PHE A 473 -35.56 -4.94 -0.14
CA PHE A 473 -35.22 -4.85 1.27
C PHE A 473 -34.40 -3.62 1.62
N THR A 474 -34.42 -3.29 2.92
CA THR A 474 -33.46 -2.38 3.56
C THR A 474 -32.95 -3.04 4.84
N LYS A 475 -31.62 -3.18 4.97
CA LYS A 475 -30.96 -3.78 6.13
C LYS A 475 -29.94 -2.84 6.74
N LEU A 476 -29.89 -2.80 8.06
CA LEU A 476 -28.81 -2.18 8.83
C LEU A 476 -28.04 -3.27 9.58
N SER A 477 -26.73 -3.25 9.53
CA SER A 477 -25.89 -4.14 10.33
C SER A 477 -24.73 -3.40 10.98
N LEU A 478 -24.35 -3.89 12.16
CA LEU A 478 -23.22 -3.45 12.95
C LEU A 478 -22.36 -4.66 13.28
N GLU A 479 -21.08 -4.59 12.97
CA GLU A 479 -20.09 -5.60 13.31
C GLU A 479 -18.96 -4.96 14.11
N ASN A 480 -18.63 -5.54 15.26
CA ASN A 480 -17.47 -5.17 16.06
C ASN A 480 -16.54 -6.37 16.21
N VAL A 481 -15.26 -6.21 15.90
CA VAL A 481 -14.25 -7.26 16.08
C VAL A 481 -13.14 -6.71 16.97
N TYR A 482 -13.05 -7.28 18.15
CA TYR A 482 -11.98 -7.02 19.11
C TYR A 482 -10.96 -8.15 19.06
N ARG A 483 -9.66 -7.82 18.92
CA ARG A 483 -8.54 -8.78 18.96
C ARG A 483 -7.52 -8.34 20.00
N TYR A 484 -7.07 -9.31 20.78
CA TYR A 484 -5.99 -9.12 21.77
C TYR A 484 -4.87 -10.11 21.51
N LYS A 485 -3.66 -9.59 21.22
CA LYS A 485 -2.45 -10.38 20.93
C LYS A 485 -1.71 -10.69 22.23
N THR A 486 -1.41 -11.96 22.47
CA THR A 486 -0.54 -12.38 23.57
C THR A 486 0.86 -12.71 23.05
N LYS A 487 1.88 -12.55 23.90
CA LYS A 487 3.28 -12.84 23.52
C LYS A 487 3.51 -14.30 23.14
N LYS A 488 2.85 -15.25 23.82
CA LYS A 488 3.14 -16.70 23.68
C LYS A 488 2.05 -17.50 22.97
N ARG A 489 0.76 -17.20 23.17
CA ARG A 489 -0.34 -18.08 22.77
C ARG A 489 -1.04 -17.71 21.47
N GLY A 490 -0.86 -16.49 20.94
CA GLY A 490 -1.57 -16.00 19.77
C GLY A 490 -2.68 -14.99 20.09
N ASN A 491 -3.71 -14.90 19.26
CA ASN A 491 -4.72 -13.85 19.36
C ASN A 491 -6.04 -14.39 19.88
N TYR A 492 -6.57 -13.79 20.95
CA TYR A 492 -7.99 -13.87 21.29
C TYR A 492 -8.80 -13.00 20.35
N GLN A 493 -9.98 -13.44 19.96
CA GLN A 493 -10.89 -12.65 19.13
C GLN A 493 -12.31 -12.77 19.68
N LEU A 494 -12.97 -11.63 19.85
CA LEU A 494 -14.40 -11.51 20.08
C LEU A 494 -14.99 -10.74 18.91
N ARG A 495 -15.99 -11.31 18.26
CA ARG A 495 -16.79 -10.66 17.23
C ARG A 495 -18.22 -10.55 17.71
N LEU A 496 -18.80 -9.36 17.64
CA LEU A 496 -20.20 -9.09 17.90
C LEU A 496 -20.84 -8.61 16.61
N PHE A 497 -21.96 -9.17 16.26
CA PHE A 497 -22.75 -8.76 15.09
C PHE A 497 -24.20 -8.51 15.48
N GLY A 498 -24.76 -7.44 14.96
CA GLY A 498 -26.19 -7.14 15.03
C GLY A 498 -26.69 -6.70 13.67
N GLY A 499 -27.70 -7.36 13.16
CA GLY A 499 -28.36 -7.02 11.91
C GLY A 499 -29.86 -6.94 12.07
N VAL A 500 -30.51 -5.97 11.42
CA VAL A 500 -31.95 -5.77 11.44
C VAL A 500 -32.46 -5.38 10.05
N PHE A 501 -33.62 -5.91 9.69
CA PHE A 501 -34.36 -5.44 8.54
C PHE A 501 -35.18 -4.20 8.93
N LEU A 502 -34.99 -3.11 8.20
CA LEU A 502 -35.82 -1.91 8.27
C LEU A 502 -37.02 -2.02 7.32
N ASN A 503 -36.87 -2.78 6.25
CA ASN A 503 -37.92 -3.23 5.35
C ASN A 503 -37.64 -4.68 4.99
N GLU A 504 -38.55 -5.59 5.40
CA GLU A 504 -38.40 -7.04 5.25
C GLU A 504 -38.67 -7.50 3.83
N THR A 505 -38.01 -8.58 3.43
CA THR A 505 -38.26 -9.30 2.18
C THR A 505 -38.74 -10.72 2.47
N LYS A 506 -39.60 -11.23 1.59
CA LYS A 506 -39.99 -12.65 1.57
C LYS A 506 -38.97 -13.54 0.87
N ASN A 507 -38.01 -12.94 0.13
CA ASN A 507 -37.00 -13.67 -0.59
C ASN A 507 -35.87 -14.11 0.36
N ASN A 508 -35.77 -15.41 0.61
CA ASN A 508 -34.80 -16.02 1.50
C ASN A 508 -33.34 -15.78 1.07
N ASP A 509 -33.08 -15.45 -0.20
CA ASP A 509 -31.72 -15.17 -0.68
C ASP A 509 -31.12 -13.95 0.00
N PHE A 510 -31.96 -13.02 0.49
CA PHE A 510 -31.51 -11.80 1.14
C PHE A 510 -31.52 -11.86 2.68
N HIS A 511 -31.98 -12.95 3.29
CA HIS A 511 -32.04 -13.07 4.74
C HIS A 511 -30.65 -13.10 5.38
N PHE A 512 -30.54 -12.71 6.66
CA PHE A 512 -29.34 -12.97 7.45
C PHE A 512 -29.26 -14.47 7.73
N GLY A 513 -28.06 -15.05 7.63
CA GLY A 513 -27.80 -16.44 7.96
C GLY A 513 -26.93 -16.61 9.19
N LEU A 514 -27.15 -17.68 9.98
CA LEU A 514 -26.16 -18.07 10.98
C LEU A 514 -24.85 -18.48 10.31
N VAL A 515 -24.93 -19.31 9.28
CA VAL A 515 -23.84 -19.61 8.35
C VAL A 515 -24.19 -18.98 7.03
N GLN A 516 -23.31 -18.14 6.47
CA GLN A 516 -23.60 -17.52 5.19
C GLN A 516 -23.47 -18.51 4.05
N GLN A 517 -24.58 -18.94 3.52
CA GLN A 517 -24.63 -19.84 2.37
C GLN A 517 -24.97 -19.12 1.06
N LYS A 518 -25.75 -18.06 1.14
CA LYS A 518 -26.28 -17.37 -0.04
C LYS A 518 -25.58 -16.03 -0.20
N ASP A 519 -24.45 -16.07 -0.93
CA ASP A 519 -23.70 -14.90 -1.32
C ASP A 519 -24.40 -14.23 -2.52
N TYR A 520 -25.50 -13.51 -2.25
CA TYR A 520 -26.29 -12.84 -3.29
C TYR A 520 -25.53 -11.69 -3.99
N LEU A 521 -24.41 -11.24 -3.44
CA LEU A 521 -23.54 -10.25 -4.07
C LEU A 521 -22.36 -10.88 -4.81
N PHE A 522 -22.21 -12.20 -4.78
CA PHE A 522 -21.09 -12.92 -5.38
C PHE A 522 -19.72 -12.34 -4.96
N GLU A 523 -19.58 -12.09 -3.65
CA GLU A 523 -18.36 -11.45 -3.08
C GLU A 523 -17.35 -12.45 -2.55
N TYR A 524 -17.79 -13.64 -2.19
CA TYR A 524 -16.94 -14.67 -1.62
C TYR A 524 -16.54 -15.68 -2.67
N GLY A 525 -15.29 -16.14 -2.62
CA GLY A 525 -14.78 -17.20 -3.48
C GLY A 525 -15.34 -18.57 -3.05
N ILE A 526 -16.65 -18.75 -3.14
CA ILE A 526 -17.31 -20.02 -2.81
C ILE A 526 -17.09 -21.02 -3.94
N LEU A 527 -16.51 -22.18 -3.61
CA LEU A 527 -16.13 -23.21 -4.57
C LEU A 527 -17.35 -23.97 -5.14
N ASP A 528 -18.36 -24.23 -4.33
CA ASP A 528 -19.62 -24.84 -4.77
C ASP A 528 -20.83 -24.06 -4.27
N ARG A 529 -21.37 -23.20 -5.13
CA ARG A 529 -22.58 -22.39 -4.84
C ARG A 529 -23.89 -23.15 -4.99
N ALA A 530 -23.83 -24.31 -5.63
CA ALA A 530 -25.01 -25.13 -5.85
C ALA A 530 -25.38 -26.01 -4.64
N GLY A 531 -24.50 -26.10 -3.64
CA GLY A 531 -24.72 -26.86 -2.41
C GLY A 531 -24.89 -28.35 -2.64
N ARG A 532 -24.10 -28.92 -3.56
CA ARG A 532 -24.12 -30.35 -3.87
C ARG A 532 -23.53 -31.14 -2.70
N ASP A 533 -23.87 -32.42 -2.61
CA ASP A 533 -23.31 -33.32 -1.60
C ASP A 533 -21.86 -33.70 -1.96
N ASN A 534 -20.92 -32.81 -1.61
CA ASN A 534 -19.48 -33.00 -1.77
C ASN A 534 -18.69 -32.15 -0.76
N VAL A 535 -17.40 -32.40 -0.63
CA VAL A 535 -16.53 -31.71 0.33
C VAL A 535 -16.46 -30.21 0.09
N LEU A 536 -16.60 -29.73 -1.13
CA LEU A 536 -16.52 -28.29 -1.46
C LEU A 536 -17.70 -27.50 -0.92
N SER A 537 -18.87 -28.15 -0.75
CA SER A 537 -20.06 -27.53 -0.15
C SER A 537 -19.90 -27.27 1.36
N ASN A 538 -18.88 -27.87 1.98
CA ASN A 538 -18.54 -27.65 3.38
C ASN A 538 -17.74 -26.35 3.61
N GLN A 539 -17.50 -25.55 2.57
CA GLN A 539 -16.89 -24.24 2.71
C GLN A 539 -17.82 -23.27 3.45
N ILE A 540 -17.22 -22.54 4.41
CA ILE A 540 -17.93 -21.47 5.14
C ILE A 540 -17.29 -20.11 4.92
N THR A 541 -18.06 -19.08 5.21
CA THR A 541 -17.61 -17.69 5.32
C THR A 541 -17.92 -17.16 6.73
N THR A 542 -17.10 -16.26 7.25
CA THR A 542 -17.30 -15.68 8.59
C THR A 542 -18.07 -14.37 8.51
N THR A 543 -19.29 -14.41 8.01
CA THR A 543 -20.17 -13.25 7.86
C THR A 543 -21.47 -13.46 8.63
N ASP A 544 -22.30 -12.43 8.73
CA ASP A 544 -23.55 -12.45 9.49
C ASP A 544 -23.41 -13.11 10.88
N GLY A 545 -24.08 -14.24 11.13
CA GLY A 545 -24.02 -14.96 12.40
C GLY A 545 -22.64 -15.52 12.76
N GLY A 546 -21.81 -15.84 11.76
CA GLY A 546 -20.44 -16.34 11.92
C GLY A 546 -20.37 -17.74 12.54
N PHE A 547 -21.41 -18.57 12.36
CA PHE A 547 -21.48 -19.96 12.81
C PHE A 547 -20.78 -20.91 11.86
N VAL A 548 -20.45 -22.08 12.36
CA VAL A 548 -19.85 -23.18 11.60
C VAL A 548 -20.91 -24.12 11.09
N LEU A 549 -21.93 -24.38 11.90
CA LEU A 549 -23.10 -25.22 11.57
C LEU A 549 -24.38 -24.41 11.73
N GLY A 550 -25.47 -24.87 11.11
CA GLY A 550 -26.78 -24.22 11.20
C GLY A 550 -27.23 -23.50 9.93
N ASN A 551 -26.94 -24.08 8.78
CA ASN A 551 -27.27 -23.54 7.45
C ASN A 551 -28.77 -23.25 7.23
N GLN A 552 -29.63 -23.98 7.92
CA GLN A 552 -31.08 -23.84 7.83
C GLN A 552 -31.62 -22.63 8.60
N TYR A 553 -30.84 -22.04 9.51
CA TYR A 553 -31.30 -20.95 10.35
C TYR A 553 -31.03 -19.59 9.71
N MET A 554 -32.10 -18.93 9.33
CA MET A 554 -32.10 -17.62 8.69
C MET A 554 -33.03 -16.66 9.43
N ALA A 555 -32.70 -15.39 9.39
CA ALA A 555 -33.49 -14.33 10.02
C ALA A 555 -33.97 -13.32 8.97
N ASN A 556 -35.28 -13.06 8.94
CA ASN A 556 -35.89 -12.03 8.09
C ASN A 556 -36.25 -10.75 8.86
N ASN A 557 -36.10 -10.75 10.17
CA ASN A 557 -36.32 -9.56 11.01
C ASN A 557 -35.00 -9.08 11.62
N TYR A 558 -34.42 -9.84 12.56
CA TYR A 558 -33.11 -9.49 13.12
C TYR A 558 -32.24 -10.72 13.43
N LEU A 559 -30.93 -10.48 13.49
CA LEU A 559 -29.91 -11.43 13.93
C LEU A 559 -28.93 -10.72 14.86
N LEU A 560 -28.70 -11.30 16.06
CA LEU A 560 -27.66 -10.90 17.00
C LEU A 560 -26.74 -12.10 17.22
N SER A 561 -25.42 -11.90 17.13
CA SER A 561 -24.45 -12.97 17.41
C SER A 561 -23.20 -12.49 18.13
N ALA A 562 -22.60 -13.42 18.87
CA ALA A 562 -21.30 -13.27 19.51
C ALA A 562 -20.43 -14.50 19.17
N ASN A 563 -19.24 -14.25 18.67
CA ASN A 563 -18.30 -15.30 18.25
C ASN A 563 -16.98 -15.10 18.99
N LEU A 564 -16.60 -16.07 19.81
CA LEU A 564 -15.36 -16.07 20.59
C LEU A 564 -14.36 -17.07 19.98
N GLN A 565 -13.12 -16.66 19.77
CA GLN A 565 -12.00 -17.54 19.45
C GLN A 565 -10.90 -17.39 20.50
N VAL A 566 -10.42 -18.52 21.03
CA VAL A 566 -9.42 -18.60 22.08
C VAL A 566 -8.24 -19.40 21.56
N PRO A 567 -7.00 -18.88 21.59
CA PRO A 567 -5.83 -19.65 21.21
C PRO A 567 -5.53 -20.71 22.26
N LEU A 568 -5.35 -21.95 21.83
CA LEU A 568 -4.97 -23.09 22.69
C LEU A 568 -3.46 -23.36 22.51
N LEU A 569 -3.11 -24.07 21.46
CA LEU A 569 -1.73 -24.36 21.04
C LEU A 569 -1.63 -24.03 19.55
N LYS A 570 -0.59 -23.30 19.12
CA LYS A 570 -0.40 -23.04 17.68
C LYS A 570 -0.27 -24.36 16.90
N PRO A 571 -1.05 -24.55 15.83
CA PRO A 571 -1.99 -23.65 15.17
C PRO A 571 -3.47 -23.83 15.60
N ILE A 572 -3.74 -24.41 16.76
CA ILE A 572 -5.09 -24.79 17.23
C ILE A 572 -5.72 -23.68 18.08
N LYS A 573 -7.02 -23.40 17.82
CA LYS A 573 -7.86 -22.51 18.61
C LYS A 573 -9.16 -23.24 18.99
N GLY A 574 -9.77 -22.82 20.10
CA GLY A 574 -11.16 -23.13 20.42
C GLY A 574 -12.09 -22.03 19.92
N TYR A 575 -13.33 -22.37 19.59
CA TYR A 575 -14.37 -21.40 19.26
C TYR A 575 -15.68 -21.67 19.98
N LEU A 576 -16.43 -20.61 20.23
CA LEU A 576 -17.80 -20.62 20.74
C LEU A 576 -18.60 -19.53 20.02
N ASN A 577 -19.72 -19.89 19.43
CA ASN A 577 -20.64 -18.98 18.77
C ASN A 577 -22.01 -19.06 19.46
N ILE A 578 -22.63 -17.91 19.69
CA ILE A 578 -23.95 -17.78 20.28
C ILE A 578 -24.74 -16.78 19.44
N ALA A 579 -26.00 -17.07 19.14
CA ALA A 579 -26.87 -16.16 18.41
C ALA A 579 -28.31 -16.21 18.88
N ASN A 580 -29.01 -15.09 18.71
CA ASN A 580 -30.46 -15.00 18.78
C ASN A 580 -30.96 -14.43 17.44
N ILE A 581 -31.93 -15.10 16.85
CA ILE A 581 -32.53 -14.72 15.57
C ILE A 581 -34.05 -14.58 15.71
N ASN A 582 -34.60 -13.70 14.87
CA ASN A 582 -36.07 -13.61 14.72
C ASN A 582 -36.43 -13.94 13.25
N THR A 583 -37.27 -14.96 13.10
CA THR A 583 -37.77 -15.43 11.83
C THR A 583 -39.30 -15.46 11.88
N ASN A 584 -39.94 -14.66 11.01
CA ASN A 584 -41.41 -14.55 10.96
C ASN A 584 -42.05 -14.25 12.31
N GLY A 585 -41.41 -13.37 13.10
CA GLY A 585 -41.89 -12.97 14.43
C GLY A 585 -41.55 -13.95 15.56
N LYS A 586 -40.92 -15.09 15.27
CA LYS A 586 -40.52 -16.08 16.29
C LYS A 586 -39.04 -15.96 16.62
N ASN A 587 -38.73 -15.87 17.89
CA ASN A 587 -37.35 -15.84 18.39
C ASN A 587 -36.81 -17.24 18.60
N SER A 588 -35.57 -17.47 18.23
CA SER A 588 -34.82 -18.67 18.58
C SER A 588 -33.36 -18.35 18.91
N SER A 589 -32.82 -19.11 19.87
CA SER A 589 -31.42 -18.99 20.29
C SER A 589 -30.64 -20.23 19.86
N HIS A 590 -29.44 -20.02 19.36
CA HIS A 590 -28.58 -21.07 18.82
C HIS A 590 -27.18 -20.90 19.36
N TRP A 591 -26.43 -21.98 19.43
CA TRP A 591 -25.01 -21.95 19.73
C TRP A 591 -24.28 -23.12 19.04
N ASP A 592 -23.01 -22.95 18.74
CA ASP A 592 -22.11 -24.02 18.31
C ASP A 592 -20.71 -23.79 18.87
N SER A 593 -19.93 -24.85 19.00
CA SER A 593 -18.57 -24.78 19.53
C SER A 593 -17.70 -25.90 18.97
N GLY A 594 -16.37 -25.69 19.01
CA GLY A 594 -15.44 -26.67 18.53
C GLY A 594 -14.00 -26.17 18.49
N LEU A 595 -13.21 -26.84 17.66
CA LEU A 595 -11.81 -26.54 17.42
C LEU A 595 -11.58 -25.99 16.02
N ILE A 596 -10.56 -25.15 15.88
CA ILE A 596 -10.09 -24.59 14.61
C ILE A 596 -8.62 -24.98 14.44
N LEU A 597 -8.29 -25.60 13.32
CA LEU A 597 -6.94 -25.75 12.84
C LEU A 597 -6.65 -24.59 11.88
N ALA A 598 -5.95 -23.56 12.33
CA ALA A 598 -5.65 -22.35 11.57
C ALA A 598 -4.30 -22.49 10.86
N LEU A 599 -4.28 -23.09 9.66
CA LEU A 599 -3.06 -23.26 8.85
C LEU A 599 -2.51 -21.90 8.42
N ILE A 600 -3.37 -21.07 7.85
CA ILE A 600 -3.12 -19.65 7.58
C ILE A 600 -4.31 -18.88 8.17
N PRO A 601 -4.15 -18.20 9.31
CA PRO A 601 -5.25 -17.56 10.01
C PRO A 601 -6.09 -16.65 9.11
N LYS A 602 -7.42 -16.83 9.10
CA LYS A 602 -8.42 -16.13 8.28
C LYS A 602 -8.34 -16.39 6.77
N ARG A 603 -7.48 -17.29 6.33
CA ARG A 603 -7.34 -17.65 4.93
C ARG A 603 -7.57 -19.13 4.67
N ILE A 604 -6.90 -19.98 5.45
CA ILE A 604 -7.05 -21.43 5.37
C ILE A 604 -7.23 -21.95 6.79
N GLU A 605 -8.44 -22.27 7.15
CA GLU A 605 -8.81 -22.78 8.47
C GLU A 605 -9.73 -23.98 8.31
N ILE A 606 -9.58 -25.00 9.16
CA ILE A 606 -10.44 -26.18 9.22
C ILE A 606 -11.12 -26.18 10.58
N TYR A 607 -12.42 -26.36 10.58
CA TYR A 607 -13.28 -26.31 11.75
C TYR A 607 -13.80 -27.70 12.09
N PHE A 608 -13.61 -28.12 13.32
CA PHE A 608 -14.04 -29.38 13.90
C PHE A 608 -15.11 -29.08 14.97
N PRO A 609 -16.41 -29.12 14.64
CA PRO A 609 -17.46 -28.91 15.62
C PRO A 609 -17.44 -29.99 16.69
N VAL A 610 -17.44 -29.59 17.96
CA VAL A 610 -17.52 -30.50 19.11
C VAL A 610 -18.96 -30.63 19.59
N TYR A 611 -19.68 -29.52 19.67
CA TYR A 611 -21.12 -29.53 19.89
C TYR A 611 -21.83 -29.55 18.54
N LEU A 612 -22.70 -30.54 18.35
CA LEU A 612 -23.51 -30.73 17.16
C LEU A 612 -24.96 -30.33 17.47
N PRO A 613 -25.57 -29.42 16.70
CA PRO A 613 -26.98 -29.12 16.81
C PRO A 613 -27.85 -30.34 16.46
N GLU A 614 -29.10 -30.37 16.96
CA GLU A 614 -30.02 -31.53 16.81
C GLU A 614 -30.15 -32.10 15.39
N ASN A 615 -29.94 -31.28 14.38
CA ASN A 615 -30.03 -31.67 12.96
C ASN A 615 -28.67 -31.99 12.30
N ALA A 616 -27.58 -32.07 13.07
CA ALA A 616 -26.29 -32.46 12.55
C ALA A 616 -26.22 -33.98 12.33
N ASN A 617 -25.47 -34.40 11.33
CA ASN A 617 -25.26 -35.83 11.10
C ASN A 617 -24.31 -36.41 12.14
N THR A 618 -24.84 -37.16 13.09
CA THR A 618 -24.07 -37.78 14.17
C THR A 618 -23.44 -39.12 13.75
N GLU A 619 -23.98 -39.78 12.71
CA GLU A 619 -23.46 -41.04 12.19
C GLU A 619 -22.21 -40.83 11.31
N HIS A 620 -22.13 -39.70 10.64
CA HIS A 620 -21.03 -39.32 9.75
C HIS A 620 -20.42 -37.99 10.18
N TYR A 621 -19.61 -38.00 11.23
CA TYR A 621 -19.01 -36.78 11.80
C TYR A 621 -18.22 -35.95 10.77
N GLU A 622 -17.53 -36.59 9.85
CA GLU A 622 -16.76 -35.98 8.76
C GLU A 622 -17.59 -35.01 7.91
N SER A 623 -18.88 -35.29 7.79
CA SER A 623 -19.82 -34.42 7.06
C SER A 623 -20.09 -33.08 7.77
N ASN A 624 -19.72 -32.95 9.04
CA ASN A 624 -19.85 -31.72 9.84
C ASN A 624 -18.58 -30.88 9.82
N ILE A 625 -17.44 -31.43 9.37
CA ILE A 625 -16.20 -30.66 9.25
C ILE A 625 -16.39 -29.56 8.19
N ARG A 626 -15.98 -28.36 8.54
CA ARG A 626 -16.08 -27.18 7.67
C ARG A 626 -14.70 -26.60 7.41
N PHE A 627 -14.56 -25.89 6.30
CA PHE A 627 -13.34 -25.19 6.01
C PHE A 627 -13.60 -23.75 5.53
N LEU A 628 -12.68 -22.87 5.89
CA LEU A 628 -12.56 -21.52 5.33
C LEU A 628 -11.44 -21.54 4.31
N LEU A 629 -11.74 -21.09 3.09
CA LEU A 629 -10.74 -20.83 2.06
C LEU A 629 -10.99 -19.43 1.49
N ASN A 630 -10.11 -18.50 1.82
CA ASN A 630 -10.15 -17.11 1.37
C ASN A 630 -8.77 -16.72 0.82
N VAL A 631 -8.43 -17.27 -0.34
CA VAL A 631 -7.18 -16.99 -1.03
C VAL A 631 -7.52 -16.34 -2.36
N ASN A 632 -7.21 -15.05 -2.50
CA ASN A 632 -7.35 -14.33 -3.76
C ASN A 632 -5.98 -13.80 -4.18
N ILE A 633 -5.33 -14.52 -5.09
CA ILE A 633 -3.98 -14.19 -5.58
C ILE A 633 -3.95 -12.83 -6.28
N GLN A 634 -5.06 -12.43 -6.94
CA GLN A 634 -5.14 -11.14 -7.65
C GLN A 634 -5.14 -9.92 -6.74
N ASN A 635 -5.53 -10.09 -5.47
CA ASN A 635 -5.56 -9.02 -4.48
C ASN A 635 -4.31 -8.95 -3.60
N ILE A 636 -3.31 -9.80 -3.83
CA ILE A 636 -2.07 -9.83 -3.02
C ILE A 636 -1.40 -8.45 -2.93
N VAL A 637 -1.31 -7.72 -4.04
CA VAL A 637 -0.72 -6.37 -4.07
C VAL A 637 -1.51 -5.39 -3.21
N ASP A 638 -2.84 -5.39 -3.31
CA ASP A 638 -3.71 -4.53 -2.49
C ASP A 638 -3.66 -4.92 -1.00
N GLU A 639 -3.48 -6.22 -0.71
CA GLU A 639 -3.31 -6.72 0.66
C GLU A 639 -1.95 -6.36 1.26
N ILE A 640 -0.87 -6.44 0.49
CA ILE A 640 0.46 -5.98 0.91
C ILE A 640 0.37 -4.51 1.27
N ARG A 641 -0.18 -3.65 0.40
CA ARG A 641 -0.37 -2.22 0.69
C ARG A 641 -1.21 -1.96 1.95
N ALA A 642 -2.25 -2.75 2.19
CA ALA A 642 -3.13 -2.58 3.36
C ALA A 642 -2.45 -2.94 4.69
N ASN A 643 -1.32 -3.65 4.65
CA ASN A 643 -0.56 -4.06 5.83
C ASN A 643 0.62 -3.13 6.15
N PHE A 644 1.03 -2.30 5.20
CA PHE A 644 1.93 -1.16 5.42
C PHE A 644 1.14 0.01 6.04
#